data_1aaed7f564fa21809d2cbd980708df50
#
_entry.id   1aaed7f564fa21809d2cbd980708df50
#
_cell.length_a   1.000
_cell.length_b   1.000
_cell.length_c   1.000
_cell.angle_alpha   90.00
_cell.angle_beta   90.00
_cell.angle_gamma   90.00
#
_symmetry.space_group_name_H-M   'P 1'
#
loop_
_entity.id
_entity.type
_entity.pdbx_description
1 polymer ?
#
loop_
_entity_poly.entity_id
_entity_poly.type
_entity_poly.pdbx_seq_one_letter_code
_entity_poly.pdbx_strand_id
1 'polypeptide(L)'
;MTRRLVSIVGLALSLLIVTGVGRRLWAQNAVEQRFDQLDRNGDGGVTPDELPAAEFFRRLDLDGDGVIRKPEAVEAVQKGALRDLAKREPPSSSGSQAPVASATTPAPAEPPVRQGPRPVRPGDHGIGRRVADTTFTDLTGTPRSLAEVADGRITVIALTSTSCPLSRKYLPTLVELVDATAADVAWVLVNPVATDTVADMRAAAARFGDRVTYVHDAEGRLAATVGATSTTDVVVLATDRAIAYHGAIDDQYGFGYALDAPRRRYLADALAAIRAGGAPLVAATEAPGCVLERPADPTSTAEVTYHGRISRIIGRHCVECHRDGGVGPFPLDTYDDLVAHAAMVREVVERGVMPPWFAAAPPPDAETGRVHTPWANDRALAAAEKADLVAWLAGGRPEGDPREAPPPRSFGDGWQIGTPDAVFEFAEPVPIKATGTMPYQTVIVETHLPEDRWVQAIEVQPGDRNVVHHALIHVAGDDANAGDLEGGGDRRGDAAAEERGGFWGEYVPGQNTLVYPEGFAKKLPQGARLRFQMHYTPNGTATTDRTRVGVIYAKGPPRHEVRVAGIVNARISIPPGAADHREEASLRLPFDATITGFLPHMHVRGKACRYELVRGDGSRTTLLDIPRYDFNWQLLYRYAEPLALAAGDTLVFTAWYDNSPANPANPDPTKTVRWGPQTFDEMHLGYVEYFVPGLAAGESPPGLRRGAGRGAGIDAVFRRLDRDGDGRLVGDELPAAQRDTLLQLDTDGDGALTLEEARRLRR
;
A
#
# COMPACT_ATOMS: atom_id res chain seq x y z
N MET A 1 33.31 -8.35 5.33
CA MET A 1 32.78 -7.17 6.02
C MET A 1 32.75 -7.34 7.55
N THR A 2 32.43 -8.50 8.08
CA THR A 2 32.34 -8.81 9.52
C THR A 2 33.65 -8.66 10.32
N ARG A 3 34.82 -8.90 9.72
CA ARG A 3 36.13 -8.72 10.42
C ARG A 3 36.52 -7.24 10.65
N ARG A 4 36.02 -6.30 9.86
CA ARG A 4 36.28 -4.85 10.05
C ARG A 4 35.35 -4.22 11.09
N LEU A 5 34.13 -4.74 11.27
CA LEU A 5 33.23 -4.28 12.35
C LEU A 5 33.74 -4.67 13.74
N VAL A 6 34.28 -5.88 13.90
CA VAL A 6 34.85 -6.34 15.18
C VAL A 6 36.09 -5.53 15.55
N SER A 7 36.92 -5.09 14.57
CA SER A 7 38.04 -4.19 14.82
C SER A 7 37.60 -2.76 15.22
N ILE A 8 36.45 -2.32 14.78
CA ILE A 8 35.90 -0.98 15.11
C ILE A 8 35.39 -0.94 16.56
N VAL A 9 34.75 -2.01 17.04
CA VAL A 9 34.29 -2.14 18.42
C VAL A 9 35.47 -2.38 19.38
N GLY A 10 36.48 -3.17 18.96
CA GLY A 10 37.68 -3.45 19.76
C GLY A 10 38.55 -2.23 20.03
N LEU A 11 38.65 -1.26 19.15
CA LEU A 11 39.44 -0.04 19.34
C LEU A 11 38.77 0.98 20.26
N ALA A 12 37.43 1.03 20.29
CA ALA A 12 36.68 1.86 21.25
C ALA A 12 36.79 1.33 22.69
N LEU A 13 36.97 0.04 22.88
CA LEU A 13 37.10 -0.57 24.21
C LEU A 13 38.53 -0.42 24.84
N SER A 14 39.56 -0.27 24.02
CA SER A 14 40.95 -0.12 24.52
C SER A 14 41.27 1.24 25.09
N LEU A 15 40.38 2.23 25.01
CA LEU A 15 40.54 3.63 25.40
C LEU A 15 40.12 3.92 26.86
N LEU A 16 39.72 2.93 27.65
CA LEU A 16 39.07 3.14 28.95
C LEU A 16 39.99 3.00 30.20
N ILE A 17 41.29 2.83 30.04
CA ILE A 17 42.18 2.64 31.22
C ILE A 17 43.39 3.56 31.17
N VAL A 18 43.31 4.80 31.60
CA VAL A 18 44.40 5.63 32.21
C VAL A 18 43.78 6.88 32.89
N THR A 19 44.36 7.35 34.00
CA THR A 19 43.82 8.30 35.00
C THR A 19 44.06 9.80 34.73
N GLY A 20 43.14 10.67 35.18
CA GLY A 20 43.36 12.09 35.43
C GLY A 20 43.12 13.07 34.25
N VAL A 21 43.41 14.33 34.38
CA VAL A 21 43.10 15.47 33.48
C VAL A 21 43.58 15.30 32.04
N GLY A 22 44.65 14.53 31.79
CA GLY A 22 45.11 14.19 30.45
C GLY A 22 44.12 13.32 29.62
N ARG A 23 43.21 12.65 30.31
CA ARG A 23 42.18 11.80 29.70
C ARG A 23 41.11 12.57 28.90
N ARG A 24 40.71 13.76 29.37
CA ARG A 24 39.65 14.51 28.71
C ARG A 24 40.08 15.04 27.35
N LEU A 25 41.26 15.58 27.25
CA LEU A 25 41.79 16.12 25.99
C LEU A 25 42.11 15.00 24.96
N TRP A 26 42.64 13.86 25.43
CA TRP A 26 42.93 12.73 24.53
C TRP A 26 41.65 12.05 24.05
N ALA A 27 40.63 11.87 24.89
CA ALA A 27 39.36 11.33 24.50
C ALA A 27 38.59 12.23 23.55
N GLN A 28 38.68 13.54 23.72
CA GLN A 28 38.09 14.52 22.83
C GLN A 28 38.72 14.46 21.40
N ASN A 29 40.05 14.49 21.31
CA ASN A 29 40.75 14.37 20.03
C ASN A 29 40.45 13.02 19.30
N ALA A 30 40.28 11.94 20.05
CA ALA A 30 39.95 10.65 19.48
C ALA A 30 38.50 10.61 18.94
N VAL A 31 37.57 11.27 19.60
CA VAL A 31 36.17 11.39 19.14
C VAL A 31 36.12 12.29 17.89
N GLU A 32 36.83 13.42 17.91
CA GLU A 32 36.88 14.34 16.76
C GLU A 32 37.50 13.67 15.53
N GLN A 33 38.62 12.97 15.67
CA GLN A 33 39.24 12.20 14.57
C GLN A 33 38.33 11.09 14.03
N ARG A 34 37.55 10.49 14.92
CA ARG A 34 36.61 9.43 14.50
C ARG A 34 35.39 10.01 13.80
N PHE A 35 34.92 11.17 14.24
CA PHE A 35 33.88 11.93 13.58
C PHE A 35 34.27 12.26 12.14
N ASP A 36 35.48 12.79 11.92
CA ASP A 36 36.01 13.15 10.58
C ASP A 36 36.16 11.92 9.66
N GLN A 37 36.28 10.71 10.20
CA GLN A 37 36.29 9.47 9.42
C GLN A 37 34.88 8.98 9.04
N LEU A 38 33.88 9.35 9.83
CA LEU A 38 32.49 8.98 9.61
C LEU A 38 31.77 9.98 8.71
N ASP A 39 32.06 11.27 8.84
CA ASP A 39 31.64 12.33 7.95
C ASP A 39 32.33 12.16 6.57
N ARG A 40 31.75 11.31 5.73
CA ARG A 40 32.36 10.91 4.45
C ARG A 40 32.17 11.98 3.37
N ASN A 41 31.13 12.79 3.50
CA ASN A 41 30.78 13.84 2.53
C ASN A 41 31.42 15.18 2.90
N GLY A 42 31.96 15.32 4.11
CA GLY A 42 32.67 16.52 4.60
C GLY A 42 31.74 17.70 4.86
N ASP A 43 30.44 17.46 5.13
CA ASP A 43 29.46 18.52 5.36
C ASP A 43 29.40 18.99 6.84
N GLY A 44 30.20 18.38 7.72
CA GLY A 44 30.26 18.70 9.15
C GLY A 44 29.19 18.03 10.00
N GLY A 45 28.43 17.06 9.43
CA GLY A 45 27.43 16.26 10.13
C GLY A 45 27.56 14.78 9.79
N VAL A 46 27.33 13.91 10.73
CA VAL A 46 27.25 12.44 10.50
C VAL A 46 25.78 12.03 10.48
N THR A 47 25.33 11.48 9.38
CA THR A 47 23.96 11.02 9.17
C THR A 47 23.82 9.50 9.41
N PRO A 48 22.60 8.93 9.51
CA PRO A 48 22.39 7.49 9.63
C PRO A 48 23.01 6.67 8.49
N ASP A 49 23.17 7.25 7.30
CA ASP A 49 23.81 6.58 6.15
C ASP A 49 25.33 6.45 6.32
N GLU A 50 25.93 7.36 7.06
CA GLU A 50 27.36 7.39 7.38
C GLU A 50 27.69 6.58 8.63
N LEU A 51 26.75 6.50 9.57
CA LEU A 51 26.82 5.65 10.76
C LEU A 51 25.62 4.70 10.83
N PRO A 52 25.61 3.59 10.09
CA PRO A 52 24.45 2.70 9.96
C PRO A 52 24.14 1.88 11.22
N ALA A 53 24.84 2.09 12.33
CA ALA A 53 24.57 1.47 13.61
C ALA A 53 23.51 2.28 14.38
N ALA A 54 22.24 2.04 14.13
CA ALA A 54 21.10 2.83 14.62
C ALA A 54 21.07 3.04 16.16
N GLU A 55 21.55 2.09 16.95
CA GLU A 55 21.64 2.24 18.40
C GLU A 55 22.77 3.22 18.81
N PHE A 56 23.89 3.20 18.09
CA PHE A 56 24.99 4.14 18.29
C PHE A 56 24.58 5.55 17.84
N PHE A 57 23.94 5.64 16.67
CA PHE A 57 23.48 6.92 16.13
C PHE A 57 22.58 7.62 17.14
N ARG A 58 21.48 6.96 17.59
CA ARG A 58 20.53 7.53 18.57
C ARG A 58 21.12 7.93 19.92
N ARG A 59 22.25 7.37 20.32
CA ARG A 59 22.92 7.73 21.57
C ARG A 59 23.85 8.93 21.40
N LEU A 60 24.29 9.20 20.20
CA LEU A 60 25.16 10.32 19.86
C LEU A 60 24.39 11.53 19.36
N ASP A 61 23.24 11.34 18.76
CA ASP A 61 22.26 12.33 18.36
C ASP A 61 21.44 12.75 19.59
N LEU A 62 21.92 13.78 20.29
CA LEU A 62 21.36 14.20 21.59
C LEU A 62 20.13 15.10 21.44
N ASP A 63 20.02 15.84 20.35
CA ASP A 63 18.89 16.74 20.07
C ASP A 63 17.84 16.09 19.17
N GLY A 64 18.13 14.92 18.59
CA GLY A 64 17.20 14.12 17.80
C GLY A 64 16.92 14.71 16.42
N ASP A 65 17.80 15.58 15.90
CA ASP A 65 17.60 16.23 14.61
C ASP A 65 17.99 15.35 13.40
N GLY A 66 18.55 14.15 13.68
CA GLY A 66 18.95 13.18 12.66
C GLY A 66 20.31 13.45 12.05
N VAL A 67 21.12 14.38 12.61
CA VAL A 67 22.46 14.71 12.16
C VAL A 67 23.36 14.91 13.37
N ILE A 68 24.27 14.00 13.64
CA ILE A 68 25.24 14.15 14.71
C ILE A 68 26.30 15.19 14.28
N ARG A 69 26.45 16.25 15.04
CA ARG A 69 27.51 17.24 14.83
C ARG A 69 28.71 16.97 15.72
N LYS A 70 29.90 17.42 15.31
CA LYS A 70 31.14 17.17 16.04
C LYS A 70 31.09 17.57 17.53
N PRO A 71 30.57 18.75 17.92
CA PRO A 71 30.41 19.12 19.34
C PRO A 71 29.46 18.19 20.08
N GLU A 72 28.39 17.77 19.44
CA GLU A 72 27.38 16.88 19.99
C GLU A 72 27.93 15.48 20.22
N ALA A 73 28.66 14.90 19.27
CA ALA A 73 29.35 13.62 19.43
C ALA A 73 30.32 13.63 20.63
N VAL A 74 31.04 14.70 20.81
CA VAL A 74 31.94 14.90 21.97
C VAL A 74 31.15 14.94 23.26
N GLU A 75 30.07 15.71 23.31
CA GLU A 75 29.20 15.86 24.49
C GLU A 75 28.52 14.53 24.87
N ALA A 76 27.99 13.78 23.88
CA ALA A 76 27.36 12.49 24.09
C ALA A 76 28.32 11.47 24.73
N VAL A 77 29.56 11.40 24.22
CA VAL A 77 30.59 10.52 24.77
C VAL A 77 31.00 10.95 26.16
N GLN A 78 31.13 12.25 26.45
CA GLN A 78 31.41 12.79 27.77
C GLN A 78 30.29 12.47 28.78
N LYS A 79 29.03 12.50 28.38
CA LYS A 79 27.85 12.10 29.17
C LYS A 79 27.75 10.60 29.36
N GLY A 80 28.61 9.80 28.74
CA GLY A 80 28.70 8.35 28.93
C GLY A 80 27.78 7.52 28.03
N ALA A 81 27.34 8.07 26.89
CA ALA A 81 26.46 7.41 25.93
C ALA A 81 26.94 6.00 25.49
N LEU A 82 28.24 5.71 25.62
CA LEU A 82 28.86 4.43 25.24
C LEU A 82 29.24 3.52 26.41
N ARG A 83 28.99 3.89 27.69
CA ARG A 83 29.47 3.15 28.89
C ARG A 83 28.84 1.77 29.06
N ASP A 84 27.61 1.57 28.65
CA ASP A 84 26.89 0.32 28.90
C ASP A 84 27.15 -0.74 27.84
N LEU A 85 27.76 -0.36 26.71
CA LEU A 85 28.13 -1.29 25.61
C LEU A 85 29.36 -2.14 25.99
N ALA A 86 30.17 -1.68 26.95
CA ALA A 86 31.35 -2.41 27.45
C ALA A 86 31.02 -3.52 28.45
N LYS A 87 29.78 -3.64 28.92
CA LYS A 87 29.35 -4.59 29.97
C LYS A 87 28.60 -5.82 29.47
N ARG A 88 28.36 -5.96 28.16
CA ARG A 88 27.80 -7.18 27.60
C ARG A 88 28.94 -8.13 27.18
N GLU A 89 29.23 -9.13 28.02
CA GLU A 89 30.03 -10.29 27.63
C GLU A 89 29.30 -11.07 26.53
N PRO A 90 30.02 -11.62 25.51
CA PRO A 90 29.43 -12.52 24.56
C PRO A 90 28.97 -13.81 25.27
N PRO A 91 27.81 -14.40 24.93
CA PRO A 91 27.36 -15.64 25.51
C PRO A 91 28.37 -16.76 25.22
N SER A 92 28.82 -17.44 26.29
CA SER A 92 29.68 -18.58 26.22
C SER A 92 29.07 -19.73 25.44
N SER A 93 29.79 -20.20 24.43
CA SER A 93 29.45 -21.40 23.65
C SER A 93 29.55 -22.65 24.49
N SER A 94 28.44 -23.23 24.92
CA SER A 94 28.34 -24.62 25.29
C SER A 94 27.43 -25.33 24.31
N GLY A 95 27.99 -26.36 23.66
CA GLY A 95 27.46 -26.98 22.46
C GLY A 95 26.15 -27.72 22.61
N SER A 96 25.36 -27.57 21.59
CA SER A 96 24.47 -28.62 21.05
C SER A 96 24.38 -28.38 19.55
N GLN A 97 24.82 -29.33 18.76
CA GLN A 97 24.72 -29.31 17.31
C GLN A 97 23.24 -29.51 16.94
N ALA A 98 22.58 -28.46 16.46
CA ALA A 98 21.37 -28.56 15.68
C ALA A 98 21.73 -28.48 14.18
N PRO A 99 20.96 -29.13 13.29
CA PRO A 99 21.35 -29.33 11.90
C PRO A 99 21.44 -28.01 11.12
N VAL A 100 22.46 -27.94 10.29
CA VAL A 100 22.78 -26.80 9.44
C VAL A 100 21.64 -26.54 8.46
N ALA A 101 20.83 -25.52 8.74
CA ALA A 101 19.98 -24.93 7.73
C ALA A 101 20.87 -24.13 6.76
N SER A 102 20.82 -24.48 5.49
CA SER A 102 21.49 -23.75 4.42
C SER A 102 21.10 -22.27 4.49
N ALA A 103 22.07 -21.43 4.84
CA ALA A 103 21.91 -19.99 4.80
C ALA A 103 21.78 -19.57 3.32
N THR A 104 20.57 -19.42 2.84
CA THR A 104 20.31 -18.67 1.61
C THR A 104 20.71 -17.21 1.89
N THR A 105 21.70 -16.74 1.15
CA THR A 105 22.06 -15.32 1.10
C THR A 105 20.79 -14.52 0.84
N PRO A 106 20.43 -13.51 1.65
CA PRO A 106 19.28 -12.68 1.34
C PRO A 106 19.50 -12.06 -0.05
N ALA A 107 18.48 -12.14 -0.88
CA ALA A 107 18.45 -11.44 -2.16
C ALA A 107 18.75 -9.95 -1.92
N PRO A 108 19.43 -9.25 -2.85
CA PRO A 108 19.66 -7.81 -2.71
C PRO A 108 18.30 -7.15 -2.49
N ALA A 109 18.23 -6.30 -1.46
CA ALA A 109 16.98 -5.61 -1.10
C ALA A 109 16.46 -4.84 -2.33
N GLU A 110 15.33 -5.24 -2.85
CA GLU A 110 14.69 -4.51 -3.94
C GLU A 110 14.34 -3.10 -3.48
N PRO A 111 14.46 -2.08 -4.36
CA PRO A 111 14.13 -0.71 -3.98
C PRO A 111 12.67 -0.60 -3.52
N PRO A 112 12.38 0.24 -2.52
CA PRO A 112 11.02 0.37 -1.99
C PRO A 112 10.05 0.84 -3.07
N VAL A 113 8.84 0.31 -3.08
CA VAL A 113 7.77 0.71 -4.01
C VAL A 113 7.39 2.17 -3.78
N ARG A 114 7.36 2.59 -2.51
CA ARG A 114 6.94 3.92 -2.07
C ARG A 114 8.09 4.89 -2.12
N GLN A 115 7.87 6.04 -2.76
CA GLN A 115 8.84 7.13 -2.84
C GLN A 115 8.17 8.47 -2.63
N GLY A 116 8.76 9.27 -1.74
CA GLY A 116 8.41 10.66 -1.48
C GLY A 116 9.52 11.62 -1.91
N PRO A 117 9.26 12.94 -1.85
CA PRO A 117 10.27 13.96 -2.09
C PRO A 117 11.46 13.80 -1.15
N ARG A 118 12.66 13.96 -1.70
CA ARG A 118 13.91 13.99 -0.93
C ARG A 118 14.70 15.23 -1.29
N PRO A 119 15.31 15.93 -0.31
CA PRO A 119 16.26 16.98 -0.59
C PRO A 119 17.41 16.46 -1.45
N VAL A 120 17.84 17.25 -2.42
CA VAL A 120 18.93 16.95 -3.34
C VAL A 120 19.92 18.11 -3.41
N ARG A 121 21.08 17.89 -4.04
CA ARG A 121 22.08 18.94 -4.18
C ARG A 121 21.51 20.08 -5.03
N PRO A 122 21.52 21.34 -4.55
CA PRO A 122 20.95 22.46 -5.28
C PRO A 122 21.54 22.67 -6.67
N GLY A 123 22.84 22.43 -6.84
CA GLY A 123 23.53 22.57 -8.14
C GLY A 123 23.03 21.61 -9.21
N ASP A 124 22.64 20.38 -8.83
CA ASP A 124 22.14 19.36 -9.76
C ASP A 124 20.74 19.75 -10.32
N HIS A 125 20.01 20.60 -9.60
CA HIS A 125 18.70 21.14 -9.99
C HIS A 125 18.78 22.58 -10.50
N GLY A 126 19.98 23.06 -10.84
CA GLY A 126 20.21 24.35 -11.50
C GLY A 126 19.94 25.56 -10.61
N ILE A 127 19.94 25.43 -9.28
CA ILE A 127 19.78 26.58 -8.38
C ILE A 127 20.85 27.63 -8.67
N GLY A 128 20.43 28.89 -8.80
CA GLY A 128 21.27 30.01 -9.22
C GLY A 128 21.43 30.15 -10.73
N ARG A 129 21.06 29.20 -11.55
CA ARG A 129 21.08 29.31 -13.01
C ARG A 129 19.98 30.25 -13.49
N ARG A 130 20.35 31.21 -14.35
CA ARG A 130 19.38 32.12 -14.98
C ARG A 130 18.67 31.39 -16.14
N VAL A 131 17.34 31.39 -16.13
CA VAL A 131 16.51 30.79 -17.18
C VAL A 131 16.43 31.75 -18.36
N ALA A 132 16.65 31.23 -19.58
CA ALA A 132 16.53 31.99 -20.81
C ALA A 132 15.09 32.50 -21.02
N ASP A 133 14.94 33.64 -21.71
CA ASP A 133 13.62 34.06 -22.14
C ASP A 133 13.11 33.14 -23.26
N THR A 134 12.04 32.42 -22.95
CA THR A 134 11.49 31.39 -23.83
C THR A 134 10.08 31.81 -24.24
N THR A 135 9.79 31.73 -25.52
CA THR A 135 8.45 32.00 -26.07
C THR A 135 7.60 30.74 -26.10
N PHE A 136 6.31 30.88 -25.82
CA PHE A 136 5.31 29.85 -25.84
C PHE A 136 3.94 30.40 -26.22
N THR A 137 3.00 29.56 -26.56
CA THR A 137 1.59 29.95 -26.79
C THR A 137 0.75 29.47 -25.61
N ASP A 138 -0.03 30.35 -25.01
CA ASP A 138 -0.92 29.98 -23.92
C ASP A 138 -2.20 29.27 -24.44
N LEU A 139 -3.02 28.70 -23.54
CA LEU A 139 -4.26 28.02 -23.92
C LEU A 139 -5.31 28.91 -24.59
N THR A 140 -5.15 30.24 -24.58
CA THR A 140 -5.99 31.19 -25.32
C THR A 140 -5.55 31.35 -26.77
N GLY A 141 -4.38 30.82 -27.14
CA GLY A 141 -3.75 31.00 -28.44
C GLY A 141 -2.86 32.25 -28.51
N THR A 142 -2.59 32.92 -27.38
CA THR A 142 -1.79 34.13 -27.34
C THR A 142 -0.30 33.79 -27.21
N PRO A 143 0.58 34.27 -28.14
CA PRO A 143 2.02 34.15 -27.97
C PRO A 143 2.47 34.98 -26.77
N ARG A 144 3.33 34.42 -25.93
CA ARG A 144 3.90 35.04 -24.73
C ARG A 144 5.40 34.76 -24.65
N SER A 145 6.15 35.57 -23.90
CA SER A 145 7.46 35.19 -23.43
C SER A 145 7.47 35.02 -21.90
N LEU A 146 8.43 34.26 -21.41
CA LEU A 146 8.60 34.08 -19.97
C LEU A 146 8.88 35.41 -19.26
N ALA A 147 9.63 36.32 -19.91
CA ALA A 147 9.93 37.65 -19.38
C ALA A 147 8.68 38.53 -19.30
N GLU A 148 7.79 38.47 -20.31
CA GLU A 148 6.53 39.21 -20.31
C GLU A 148 5.60 38.73 -19.19
N VAL A 149 5.46 37.40 -18.98
CA VAL A 149 4.62 36.87 -17.92
C VAL A 149 5.21 37.17 -16.54
N ALA A 150 6.51 37.08 -16.39
CA ALA A 150 7.20 37.39 -15.15
C ALA A 150 7.01 38.87 -14.76
N ASP A 151 7.10 39.78 -15.70
CA ASP A 151 6.96 41.24 -15.49
C ASP A 151 7.75 41.75 -14.26
N GLY A 152 8.98 41.29 -14.08
CA GLY A 152 9.83 41.62 -12.94
C GLY A 152 9.40 41.03 -11.59
N ARG A 153 8.39 40.15 -11.55
CA ARG A 153 7.92 39.45 -10.34
C ARG A 153 8.66 38.15 -10.13
N ILE A 154 8.59 37.62 -8.89
CA ILE A 154 8.89 36.22 -8.63
C ILE A 154 7.95 35.40 -9.52
N THR A 155 8.47 34.36 -10.17
CA THR A 155 7.66 33.54 -11.09
C THR A 155 7.72 32.09 -10.67
N VAL A 156 6.54 31.45 -10.50
CA VAL A 156 6.42 30.02 -10.30
C VAL A 156 6.05 29.36 -11.63
N ILE A 157 6.86 28.40 -12.05
CA ILE A 157 6.57 27.50 -13.17
C ILE A 157 6.22 26.15 -12.56
N ALA A 158 4.95 25.77 -12.61
CA ALA A 158 4.46 24.52 -12.05
C ALA A 158 4.09 23.54 -13.18
N LEU A 159 4.80 22.41 -13.25
CA LEU A 159 4.48 21.34 -14.18
C LEU A 159 3.19 20.68 -13.71
N THR A 160 2.30 20.38 -14.65
CA THR A 160 0.99 19.73 -14.39
C THR A 160 0.66 18.75 -15.50
N SER A 161 -0.28 17.85 -15.23
CA SER A 161 -0.87 16.98 -16.25
C SER A 161 -2.29 16.60 -15.84
N THR A 162 -3.18 16.51 -16.79
CA THR A 162 -4.58 16.11 -16.59
C THR A 162 -4.74 14.60 -16.48
N SER A 163 -3.80 13.81 -17.03
CA SER A 163 -3.76 12.35 -16.93
C SER A 163 -2.94 11.85 -15.73
N CYS A 164 -1.99 12.66 -15.19
CA CYS A 164 -1.17 12.22 -14.06
C CYS A 164 -1.95 12.25 -12.73
N PRO A 165 -2.09 11.10 -12.02
CA PRO A 165 -2.84 11.06 -10.75
C PRO A 165 -2.28 11.98 -9.66
N LEU A 166 -0.95 12.13 -9.57
CA LEU A 166 -0.32 13.00 -8.59
C LEU A 166 -0.54 14.48 -8.90
N SER A 167 -0.41 14.89 -10.16
CA SER A 167 -0.76 16.26 -10.60
C SER A 167 -2.20 16.61 -10.26
N ARG A 168 -3.14 15.70 -10.50
CA ARG A 168 -4.55 15.92 -10.17
C ARG A 168 -4.79 16.11 -8.67
N LYS A 169 -4.11 15.33 -7.84
CA LYS A 169 -4.19 15.45 -6.37
C LYS A 169 -3.64 16.78 -5.87
N TYR A 170 -2.59 17.32 -6.52
CA TYR A 170 -1.98 18.60 -6.15
C TYR A 170 -2.74 19.84 -6.66
N LEU A 171 -3.71 19.67 -7.56
CA LEU A 171 -4.44 20.80 -8.13
C LEU A 171 -5.11 21.70 -7.07
N PRO A 172 -5.78 21.20 -6.01
CA PRO A 172 -6.31 22.02 -4.92
C PRO A 172 -5.22 22.83 -4.20
N THR A 173 -4.10 22.21 -3.86
CA THR A 173 -2.97 22.86 -3.19
C THR A 173 -2.38 24.01 -4.05
N LEU A 174 -2.26 23.78 -5.37
CA LEU A 174 -1.83 24.84 -6.28
C LEU A 174 -2.82 25.99 -6.34
N VAL A 175 -4.13 25.73 -6.34
CA VAL A 175 -5.17 26.78 -6.28
C VAL A 175 -4.99 27.62 -5.02
N GLU A 176 -4.85 26.98 -3.83
CA GLU A 176 -4.65 27.68 -2.56
C GLU A 176 -3.39 28.54 -2.57
N LEU A 177 -2.27 28.05 -3.14
CA LEU A 177 -1.02 28.81 -3.24
C LEU A 177 -1.14 29.99 -4.20
N VAL A 178 -1.81 29.83 -5.33
CA VAL A 178 -2.11 30.91 -6.27
C VAL A 178 -2.98 31.96 -5.59
N ASP A 179 -4.04 31.57 -4.90
CA ASP A 179 -4.94 32.50 -4.18
C ASP A 179 -4.19 33.34 -3.15
N ALA A 180 -3.21 32.73 -2.47
CA ALA A 180 -2.43 33.38 -1.43
C ALA A 180 -1.33 34.31 -1.98
N THR A 181 -0.89 34.17 -3.25
CA THR A 181 0.33 34.81 -3.75
C THR A 181 0.21 35.55 -5.09
N ALA A 182 -0.88 35.37 -5.85
CA ALA A 182 -1.00 35.91 -7.22
C ALA A 182 -0.90 37.42 -7.35
N ALA A 183 -1.01 38.16 -6.26
CA ALA A 183 -0.85 39.61 -6.27
C ALA A 183 0.60 40.05 -6.58
N ASP A 184 1.59 39.29 -6.14
CA ASP A 184 3.03 39.63 -6.25
C ASP A 184 3.89 38.51 -6.87
N VAL A 185 3.28 37.36 -7.19
CA VAL A 185 3.92 36.22 -7.86
C VAL A 185 3.22 35.93 -9.19
N ALA A 186 4.00 35.77 -10.24
CA ALA A 186 3.49 35.33 -11.53
C ALA A 186 3.42 33.77 -11.55
N TRP A 187 2.35 33.19 -12.07
CA TRP A 187 2.17 31.76 -12.15
C TRP A 187 2.03 31.28 -13.59
N VAL A 188 2.85 30.30 -13.95
CA VAL A 188 2.81 29.60 -15.24
C VAL A 188 2.58 28.11 -14.97
N LEU A 189 1.43 27.60 -15.38
CA LEU A 189 1.17 26.16 -15.39
C LEU A 189 1.60 25.58 -16.73
N VAL A 190 2.34 24.48 -16.71
CA VAL A 190 2.89 23.87 -17.92
C VAL A 190 2.50 22.41 -17.96
N ASN A 191 1.79 22.02 -19.02
CA ASN A 191 1.47 20.61 -19.28
C ASN A 191 2.34 20.08 -20.43
N PRO A 192 3.34 19.21 -20.14
CA PRO A 192 4.23 18.65 -21.14
C PRO A 192 3.74 17.32 -21.76
N VAL A 193 2.56 16.80 -21.35
CA VAL A 193 2.03 15.53 -21.85
C VAL A 193 1.29 15.77 -23.16
N ALA A 194 1.81 15.21 -24.27
CA ALA A 194 1.31 15.48 -25.61
C ALA A 194 -0.13 14.99 -25.85
N THR A 195 -0.53 13.89 -25.16
CA THR A 195 -1.88 13.27 -25.27
C THR A 195 -2.93 13.92 -24.35
N ASP A 196 -2.51 14.78 -23.40
CA ASP A 196 -3.48 15.53 -22.58
C ASP A 196 -4.25 16.53 -23.44
N THR A 197 -5.56 16.59 -23.32
CA THR A 197 -6.39 17.41 -24.21
C THR A 197 -6.45 18.86 -23.75
N VAL A 198 -6.53 19.80 -24.71
CA VAL A 198 -6.74 21.22 -24.42
C VAL A 198 -8.06 21.46 -23.68
N ALA A 199 -9.07 20.62 -23.90
CA ALA A 199 -10.36 20.70 -23.20
C ALA A 199 -10.21 20.42 -21.70
N ASP A 200 -9.48 19.36 -21.32
CA ASP A 200 -9.23 19.01 -19.93
C ASP A 200 -8.35 20.04 -19.24
N MET A 201 -7.32 20.54 -19.94
CA MET A 201 -6.48 21.62 -19.42
C MET A 201 -7.30 22.91 -19.17
N ARG A 202 -8.22 23.28 -20.05
CA ARG A 202 -9.13 24.43 -19.82
C ARG A 202 -10.06 24.21 -18.63
N ALA A 203 -10.57 22.98 -18.47
CA ALA A 203 -11.37 22.65 -17.30
C ALA A 203 -10.56 22.76 -15.98
N ALA A 204 -9.32 22.32 -15.99
CA ALA A 204 -8.40 22.51 -14.86
C ALA A 204 -8.06 24.01 -14.63
N ALA A 205 -7.76 24.75 -15.68
CA ALA A 205 -7.44 26.18 -15.64
C ALA A 205 -8.59 27.03 -15.06
N ALA A 206 -9.84 26.66 -15.30
CA ALA A 206 -11.01 27.36 -14.80
C ALA A 206 -11.02 27.51 -13.26
N ARG A 207 -10.34 26.62 -12.54
CA ARG A 207 -10.21 26.68 -11.07
C ARG A 207 -9.33 27.84 -10.59
N PHE A 208 -8.47 28.36 -11.45
CA PHE A 208 -7.53 29.45 -11.14
C PHE A 208 -8.05 30.81 -11.62
N GLY A 209 -9.05 30.85 -12.50
CA GLY A 209 -9.48 32.05 -13.20
C GLY A 209 -8.38 32.57 -14.13
N ASP A 210 -8.19 33.88 -14.15
CA ASP A 210 -7.19 34.61 -14.95
C ASP A 210 -5.86 34.89 -14.21
N ARG A 211 -5.66 34.25 -13.04
CA ARG A 211 -4.47 34.45 -12.20
C ARG A 211 -3.25 33.63 -12.64
N VAL A 212 -3.40 32.75 -13.61
CA VAL A 212 -2.32 31.90 -14.12
C VAL A 212 -2.26 31.96 -15.65
N THR A 213 -1.05 31.85 -16.19
CA THR A 213 -0.86 31.53 -17.61
C THR A 213 -0.72 30.02 -17.74
N TYR A 214 -1.56 29.36 -18.54
CA TYR A 214 -1.47 27.92 -18.74
C TYR A 214 -1.01 27.60 -20.17
N VAL A 215 -0.03 26.70 -20.27
CA VAL A 215 0.68 26.34 -21.51
C VAL A 215 0.56 24.84 -21.76
N HIS A 216 0.21 24.45 -22.98
CA HIS A 216 0.40 23.07 -23.46
C HIS A 216 1.78 22.97 -24.12
N ASP A 217 2.75 22.43 -23.41
CA ASP A 217 4.15 22.29 -23.83
C ASP A 217 4.39 20.88 -24.40
N ALA A 218 3.57 20.46 -25.37
CA ALA A 218 3.58 19.10 -25.95
C ALA A 218 4.96 18.65 -26.48
N GLU A 219 5.83 19.63 -26.86
CA GLU A 219 7.19 19.36 -27.32
C GLU A 219 8.21 19.40 -26.17
N GLY A 220 7.78 19.69 -24.92
CA GLY A 220 8.62 19.75 -23.74
C GLY A 220 9.69 20.85 -23.72
N ARG A 221 9.53 21.91 -24.54
CA ARG A 221 10.55 22.97 -24.67
C ARG A 221 10.69 23.80 -23.41
N LEU A 222 9.58 24.23 -22.84
CA LEU A 222 9.57 25.03 -21.62
C LEU A 222 10.00 24.17 -20.42
N ALA A 223 9.51 22.95 -20.32
CA ALA A 223 9.91 21.95 -19.32
C ALA A 223 11.43 21.72 -19.37
N ALA A 224 12.00 21.51 -20.55
CA ALA A 224 13.44 21.33 -20.74
C ALA A 224 14.25 22.60 -20.37
N THR A 225 13.74 23.80 -20.70
CA THR A 225 14.39 25.06 -20.39
C THR A 225 14.57 25.26 -18.89
N VAL A 226 13.58 24.88 -18.09
CA VAL A 226 13.66 24.97 -16.62
C VAL A 226 14.35 23.77 -15.99
N GLY A 227 14.51 22.67 -16.72
CA GLY A 227 15.14 21.43 -16.26
C GLY A 227 14.19 20.52 -15.51
N ALA A 228 12.88 20.63 -15.75
CA ALA A 228 11.87 19.78 -15.12
C ALA A 228 12.04 18.32 -15.51
N THR A 229 11.72 17.42 -14.58
CA THR A 229 11.87 15.97 -14.73
C THR A 229 10.57 15.19 -14.51
N SER A 230 9.58 15.82 -13.87
CA SER A 230 8.29 15.20 -13.58
C SER A 230 7.11 16.16 -13.75
N THR A 231 5.91 15.60 -13.86
CA THR A 231 4.65 16.36 -14.01
C THR A 231 4.19 17.07 -12.73
N THR A 232 4.93 17.01 -11.65
CA THR A 232 4.69 17.78 -10.41
C THR A 232 5.87 18.61 -9.97
N ASP A 233 6.89 18.73 -10.84
CA ASP A 233 8.00 19.65 -10.60
C ASP A 233 7.51 21.09 -10.52
N VAL A 234 8.05 21.85 -9.58
CA VAL A 234 7.85 23.30 -9.51
C VAL A 234 9.19 24.03 -9.48
N VAL A 235 9.31 25.07 -10.28
CA VAL A 235 10.50 25.92 -10.36
C VAL A 235 10.11 27.34 -9.98
N VAL A 236 10.77 27.90 -8.97
CA VAL A 236 10.59 29.30 -8.57
C VAL A 236 11.75 30.10 -9.09
N LEU A 237 11.45 31.11 -9.90
CA LEU A 237 12.41 32.07 -10.42
C LEU A 237 12.37 33.36 -9.58
N ALA A 238 13.51 33.84 -9.18
CA ALA A 238 13.66 35.16 -8.63
C ALA A 238 13.37 36.25 -9.71
N THR A 239 13.29 37.51 -9.32
CA THR A 239 12.96 38.65 -10.22
C THR A 239 13.91 38.81 -11.39
N ASP A 240 15.14 38.30 -11.28
CA ASP A 240 16.15 38.27 -12.34
C ASP A 240 16.11 36.99 -13.19
N ARG A 241 15.12 36.14 -12.95
CA ARG A 241 14.93 34.79 -13.55
C ARG A 241 15.98 33.75 -13.16
N ALA A 242 16.73 33.95 -12.08
CA ALA A 242 17.54 32.89 -11.52
C ALA A 242 16.65 31.89 -10.80
N ILE A 243 16.94 30.58 -10.93
CA ILE A 243 16.23 29.52 -10.21
C ILE A 243 16.57 29.63 -8.72
N ALA A 244 15.56 29.92 -7.89
CA ALA A 244 15.70 30.06 -6.45
C ALA A 244 15.18 28.79 -5.70
N TYR A 245 14.26 28.07 -6.30
CA TYR A 245 13.77 26.76 -5.81
C TYR A 245 13.44 25.86 -7.00
N HIS A 246 13.72 24.54 -6.87
CA HIS A 246 13.32 23.53 -7.85
C HIS A 246 13.01 22.20 -7.15
N GLY A 247 11.79 21.71 -7.28
CA GLY A 247 11.42 20.42 -6.70
C GLY A 247 9.92 20.24 -6.43
N ALA A 248 9.59 19.53 -5.37
CA ALA A 248 8.22 19.15 -5.01
C ALA A 248 7.40 20.32 -4.45
N ILE A 249 6.08 20.22 -4.57
CA ILE A 249 5.12 21.14 -3.94
C ILE A 249 5.17 20.94 -2.41
N ASP A 250 5.01 19.70 -1.96
CA ASP A 250 5.09 19.26 -0.56
C ASP A 250 5.32 17.74 -0.51
N ASP A 251 5.22 17.11 0.68
CA ASP A 251 5.36 15.67 0.87
C ASP A 251 4.03 14.93 1.11
N GLN A 252 2.90 15.55 0.80
CA GLN A 252 1.58 14.94 1.02
C GLN A 252 1.33 13.73 0.12
N TYR A 253 1.79 13.78 -1.13
CA TYR A 253 1.58 12.74 -2.12
C TYR A 253 2.90 12.27 -2.73
N GLY A 254 2.98 10.97 -2.99
CA GLY A 254 4.12 10.37 -3.68
C GLY A 254 3.76 9.03 -4.30
N PHE A 255 4.75 8.34 -4.86
CA PHE A 255 4.51 7.01 -5.37
C PHE A 255 4.12 6.05 -4.26
N GLY A 256 2.95 5.40 -4.42
CA GLY A 256 2.45 4.38 -3.51
C GLY A 256 1.97 4.90 -2.15
N TYR A 257 1.79 6.24 -1.96
CA TYR A 257 1.24 6.76 -0.72
C TYR A 257 0.51 8.10 -0.88
N ALA A 258 -0.35 8.39 0.11
CA ALA A 258 -0.98 9.69 0.35
C ALA A 258 -1.10 9.92 1.85
N LEU A 259 -0.83 11.15 2.31
CA LEU A 259 -1.02 11.58 3.68
C LEU A 259 -2.28 12.46 3.80
N ASP A 260 -2.86 12.55 4.99
CA ASP A 260 -4.00 13.44 5.25
C ASP A 260 -3.65 14.92 5.07
N ALA A 261 -2.44 15.30 5.51
CA ALA A 261 -1.86 16.63 5.31
C ALA A 261 -0.35 16.51 5.12
N PRO A 262 0.30 17.48 4.46
CA PRO A 262 1.74 17.49 4.30
C PRO A 262 2.45 17.74 5.63
N ARG A 263 3.58 17.08 5.85
CA ARG A 263 4.50 17.34 6.96
C ARG A 263 5.47 18.47 6.62
N ARG A 264 5.83 18.60 5.33
CA ARG A 264 6.75 19.61 4.79
C ARG A 264 6.11 20.28 3.60
N ARG A 265 6.07 21.61 3.61
CA ARG A 265 5.43 22.44 2.58
C ARG A 265 6.50 23.16 1.74
N TYR A 266 7.30 22.38 1.02
CA TYR A 266 8.52 22.87 0.34
C TYR A 266 8.31 24.11 -0.49
N LEU A 267 7.30 24.15 -1.39
CA LEU A 267 7.03 25.30 -2.24
C LEU A 267 6.55 26.51 -1.43
N ALA A 268 5.64 26.31 -0.47
CA ALA A 268 5.14 27.40 0.36
C ALA A 268 6.26 28.05 1.19
N ASP A 269 7.12 27.22 1.82
CA ASP A 269 8.25 27.68 2.61
C ASP A 269 9.28 28.39 1.73
N ALA A 270 9.55 27.87 0.53
CA ALA A 270 10.44 28.50 -0.44
C ALA A 270 9.90 29.87 -0.90
N LEU A 271 8.62 29.96 -1.25
CA LEU A 271 8.00 31.24 -1.64
C LEU A 271 8.04 32.26 -0.50
N ALA A 272 7.76 31.83 0.73
CA ALA A 272 7.83 32.72 1.89
C ALA A 272 9.25 33.30 2.08
N ALA A 273 10.28 32.45 1.98
CA ALA A 273 11.67 32.85 2.10
C ALA A 273 12.10 33.81 0.98
N ILE A 274 11.78 33.51 -0.29
CA ILE A 274 12.17 34.31 -1.47
C ILE A 274 11.45 35.67 -1.44
N ARG A 275 10.17 35.71 -1.09
CA ARG A 275 9.40 36.95 -0.93
C ARG A 275 9.95 37.85 0.18
N ALA A 276 10.54 37.26 1.22
CA ALA A 276 11.25 38.00 2.28
C ALA A 276 12.67 38.44 1.87
N GLY A 277 13.11 38.14 0.64
CA GLY A 277 14.46 38.48 0.15
C GLY A 277 15.55 37.52 0.64
N GLY A 278 15.19 36.37 1.21
CA GLY A 278 16.09 35.33 1.67
C GLY A 278 16.17 34.12 0.71
N ALA A 279 17.01 33.15 1.07
CA ALA A 279 17.10 31.86 0.37
C ALA A 279 16.25 30.80 1.08
N PRO A 280 15.62 29.85 0.34
CA PRO A 280 14.92 28.71 0.94
C PRO A 280 15.87 27.83 1.76
N LEU A 281 15.41 27.32 2.90
CA LEU A 281 16.17 26.36 3.72
C LEU A 281 16.44 25.07 2.93
N VAL A 282 15.45 24.61 2.18
CA VAL A 282 15.56 23.51 1.21
C VAL A 282 15.34 24.12 -0.18
N ALA A 283 16.41 24.29 -0.93
CA ALA A 283 16.36 24.92 -2.26
C ALA A 283 16.02 23.92 -3.38
N ALA A 284 16.27 22.62 -3.18
CA ALA A 284 16.00 21.60 -4.19
C ALA A 284 15.55 20.27 -3.56
N THR A 285 14.57 19.63 -4.23
CA THR A 285 14.11 18.27 -3.90
C THR A 285 13.81 17.49 -5.17
N GLU A 286 13.78 16.15 -5.07
CA GLU A 286 13.08 15.33 -6.06
C GLU A 286 11.59 15.65 -6.01
N ALA A 287 10.90 15.64 -7.14
CA ALA A 287 9.45 15.80 -7.22
C ALA A 287 8.79 14.49 -7.70
N PRO A 288 7.90 13.87 -6.90
CA PRO A 288 7.22 12.64 -7.29
C PRO A 288 6.14 12.98 -8.32
N GLY A 289 6.22 12.41 -9.52
CA GLY A 289 5.25 12.65 -10.59
C GLY A 289 5.48 11.67 -11.73
N CYS A 290 4.68 11.80 -12.81
CA CYS A 290 4.99 11.05 -14.01
C CYS A 290 6.30 11.59 -14.61
N VAL A 291 7.24 10.70 -14.89
CA VAL A 291 8.54 11.06 -15.49
C VAL A 291 8.31 11.65 -16.87
N LEU A 292 8.93 12.80 -17.12
CA LEU A 292 8.79 13.49 -18.40
C LEU A 292 9.61 12.80 -19.50
N GLU A 293 9.04 12.76 -20.70
CA GLU A 293 9.74 12.28 -21.88
C GLU A 293 11.00 13.11 -22.14
N ARG A 294 12.06 12.42 -22.47
CA ARG A 294 13.27 13.00 -23.04
C ARG A 294 13.38 12.56 -24.50
N PRO A 295 13.99 13.37 -25.38
CA PRO A 295 14.26 12.93 -26.72
C PRO A 295 14.88 11.52 -26.71
N ALA A 296 14.31 10.60 -27.48
CA ALA A 296 14.84 9.24 -27.61
C ALA A 296 16.30 9.30 -28.10
N ASP A 297 17.15 8.38 -27.62
CA ASP A 297 18.50 8.25 -28.16
C ASP A 297 18.42 7.67 -29.58
N PRO A 298 18.71 8.47 -30.62
CA PRO A 298 18.59 8.04 -32.00
C PRO A 298 19.62 6.96 -32.36
N THR A 299 20.60 6.71 -31.51
CA THR A 299 21.66 5.70 -31.75
C THR A 299 21.27 4.33 -31.21
N SER A 300 20.23 4.22 -30.40
CA SER A 300 19.73 2.95 -29.87
C SER A 300 18.80 2.29 -30.92
N THR A 301 19.26 1.22 -31.54
CA THR A 301 18.49 0.40 -32.47
C THR A 301 17.78 -0.72 -31.69
N ALA A 302 16.49 -0.56 -31.40
CA ALA A 302 15.68 -1.67 -30.93
C ALA A 302 15.48 -2.68 -32.07
N GLU A 303 15.78 -3.96 -31.84
CA GLU A 303 15.57 -5.04 -32.81
C GLU A 303 14.06 -5.34 -33.01
N VAL A 304 13.20 -4.90 -32.08
CA VAL A 304 11.76 -5.17 -32.07
C VAL A 304 10.97 -3.92 -32.40
N THR A 305 9.84 -4.09 -33.11
CA THR A 305 8.92 -3.00 -33.47
C THR A 305 7.66 -3.03 -32.59
N TYR A 306 6.92 -1.89 -32.56
CA TYR A 306 5.65 -1.82 -31.86
C TYR A 306 4.67 -2.86 -32.40
N HIS A 307 4.35 -2.82 -33.70
CA HIS A 307 3.37 -3.72 -34.30
C HIS A 307 3.80 -5.19 -34.28
N GLY A 308 5.09 -5.47 -34.46
CA GLY A 308 5.61 -6.84 -34.49
C GLY A 308 5.68 -7.51 -33.11
N ARG A 309 5.98 -6.77 -32.04
CA ARG A 309 6.24 -7.37 -30.74
C ARG A 309 5.62 -6.62 -29.55
N ILE A 310 5.83 -5.30 -29.44
CA ILE A 310 5.51 -4.54 -28.24
C ILE A 310 4.00 -4.46 -28.02
N SER A 311 3.20 -4.24 -29.08
CA SER A 311 1.74 -4.20 -28.99
C SER A 311 1.13 -5.48 -28.40
N ARG A 312 1.77 -6.64 -28.60
CA ARG A 312 1.34 -7.91 -28.01
C ARG A 312 1.63 -7.99 -26.51
N ILE A 313 2.78 -7.45 -26.09
CA ILE A 313 3.15 -7.35 -24.66
C ILE A 313 2.17 -6.41 -23.96
N ILE A 314 1.99 -5.19 -24.49
CA ILE A 314 1.07 -4.20 -23.93
C ILE A 314 -0.37 -4.72 -23.93
N GLY A 315 -0.83 -5.32 -25.02
CA GLY A 315 -2.17 -5.90 -25.12
C GLY A 315 -2.42 -7.01 -24.09
N ARG A 316 -1.41 -7.80 -23.73
CA ARG A 316 -1.55 -8.91 -22.78
C ARG A 316 -1.52 -8.43 -21.34
N HIS A 317 -0.61 -7.51 -20.98
CA HIS A 317 -0.27 -7.19 -19.60
C HIS A 317 -0.75 -5.81 -19.12
N CYS A 318 -1.11 -4.87 -20.04
CA CYS A 318 -1.37 -3.48 -19.67
C CYS A 318 -2.80 -3.02 -20.02
N VAL A 319 -3.29 -3.32 -21.24
CA VAL A 319 -4.54 -2.75 -21.80
C VAL A 319 -5.79 -3.14 -21.01
N GLU A 320 -5.78 -4.22 -20.23
CA GLU A 320 -6.91 -4.57 -19.36
C GLU A 320 -7.28 -3.41 -18.41
N CYS A 321 -6.27 -2.73 -17.89
CA CYS A 321 -6.42 -1.58 -16.99
C CYS A 321 -6.23 -0.25 -17.73
N HIS A 322 -5.23 -0.18 -18.63
CA HIS A 322 -4.81 1.03 -19.34
C HIS A 322 -5.48 1.13 -20.72
N ARG A 323 -6.75 1.46 -20.73
CA ARG A 323 -7.59 1.70 -21.92
C ARG A 323 -8.63 2.76 -21.60
N ASP A 324 -9.30 3.26 -22.63
CA ASP A 324 -10.43 4.16 -22.39
C ASP A 324 -11.51 3.49 -21.52
N GLY A 325 -12.00 4.21 -20.52
CA GLY A 325 -12.92 3.68 -19.50
C GLY A 325 -12.33 2.59 -18.56
N GLY A 326 -11.03 2.33 -18.64
CA GLY A 326 -10.32 1.44 -17.72
C GLY A 326 -10.04 2.08 -16.37
N VAL A 327 -9.33 1.35 -15.50
CA VAL A 327 -8.92 1.83 -14.16
C VAL A 327 -7.55 2.53 -14.19
N GLY A 328 -6.75 2.30 -15.25
CA GLY A 328 -5.47 2.97 -15.45
C GLY A 328 -5.66 4.47 -15.70
N PRO A 329 -4.71 5.32 -15.27
CA PRO A 329 -4.85 6.77 -15.34
C PRO A 329 -4.80 7.34 -16.77
N PHE A 330 -4.30 6.58 -17.73
CA PHE A 330 -4.20 6.90 -19.15
C PHE A 330 -4.26 5.61 -19.98
N PRO A 331 -4.70 5.65 -21.24
CA PRO A 331 -4.69 4.49 -22.12
C PRO A 331 -3.26 4.14 -22.58
N LEU A 332 -3.05 2.91 -23.03
CA LEU A 332 -1.81 2.39 -23.64
C LEU A 332 -2.11 1.49 -24.84
N ASP A 333 -3.29 1.60 -25.42
CA ASP A 333 -3.76 0.73 -26.48
C ASP A 333 -3.32 1.19 -27.88
N THR A 334 -2.76 2.38 -28.02
CA THR A 334 -2.18 2.89 -29.27
C THR A 334 -0.66 3.10 -29.18
N TYR A 335 -0.01 3.22 -30.33
CA TYR A 335 1.41 3.59 -30.42
C TYR A 335 1.68 4.96 -29.78
N ASP A 336 0.86 5.95 -30.13
CA ASP A 336 1.00 7.32 -29.67
C ASP A 336 0.83 7.43 -28.13
N ASP A 337 -0.12 6.71 -27.55
CA ASP A 337 -0.32 6.64 -26.09
C ASP A 337 0.92 6.10 -25.39
N LEU A 338 1.46 4.99 -25.90
CA LEU A 338 2.65 4.39 -25.31
C LEU A 338 3.88 5.28 -25.45
N VAL A 339 4.06 5.96 -26.59
CA VAL A 339 5.17 6.89 -26.82
C VAL A 339 5.05 8.11 -25.91
N ALA A 340 3.84 8.67 -25.74
CA ALA A 340 3.60 9.84 -24.88
C ALA A 340 3.91 9.57 -23.39
N HIS A 341 3.87 8.30 -22.97
CA HIS A 341 4.13 7.90 -21.58
C HIS A 341 5.36 7.00 -21.43
N ALA A 342 6.22 6.91 -22.45
CA ALA A 342 7.27 5.89 -22.53
C ALA A 342 8.28 5.98 -21.38
N ALA A 343 8.69 7.17 -20.95
CA ALA A 343 9.61 7.32 -19.82
C ALA A 343 8.99 6.82 -18.52
N MET A 344 7.71 7.14 -18.27
CA MET A 344 7.00 6.68 -17.09
C MET A 344 6.77 5.17 -17.11
N VAL A 345 6.35 4.62 -18.26
CA VAL A 345 6.15 3.17 -18.44
C VAL A 345 7.47 2.43 -18.20
N ARG A 346 8.59 2.94 -18.74
CA ARG A 346 9.92 2.37 -18.50
C ARG A 346 10.27 2.35 -17.01
N GLU A 347 10.12 3.49 -16.33
CA GLU A 347 10.43 3.63 -14.91
C GLU A 347 9.68 2.59 -14.05
N VAL A 348 8.36 2.49 -14.24
CA VAL A 348 7.53 1.57 -13.42
C VAL A 348 7.75 0.10 -13.76
N VAL A 349 8.12 -0.22 -15.02
CA VAL A 349 8.44 -1.59 -15.45
C VAL A 349 9.83 -2.00 -14.94
N GLU A 350 10.84 -1.13 -15.05
CA GLU A 350 12.19 -1.39 -14.51
C GLU A 350 12.12 -1.61 -13.00
N ARG A 351 11.37 -0.80 -12.27
CA ARG A 351 11.16 -0.92 -10.83
C ARG A 351 10.24 -2.07 -10.42
N GLY A 352 9.59 -2.75 -11.36
CA GLY A 352 8.63 -3.83 -11.09
C GLY A 352 7.41 -3.36 -10.30
N VAL A 353 6.96 -2.12 -10.52
CA VAL A 353 5.70 -1.58 -9.97
C VAL A 353 4.54 -1.95 -10.89
N MET A 354 4.80 -2.00 -12.21
CA MET A 354 3.86 -2.41 -13.24
C MET A 354 4.45 -3.51 -14.13
N PRO A 355 3.62 -4.49 -14.52
CA PRO A 355 2.27 -4.78 -14.03
C PRO A 355 2.27 -5.07 -12.51
N PRO A 356 1.17 -4.81 -11.77
CA PRO A 356 1.11 -5.04 -10.34
C PRO A 356 1.06 -6.54 -10.04
N TRP A 357 2.24 -7.11 -9.77
CA TRP A 357 2.42 -8.50 -9.38
C TRP A 357 3.64 -8.62 -8.47
N PHE A 358 3.45 -9.09 -7.24
CA PHE A 358 4.47 -9.03 -6.19
C PHE A 358 4.86 -10.40 -5.64
N ALA A 359 4.23 -11.49 -6.11
CA ALA A 359 4.67 -12.84 -5.76
C ALA A 359 6.07 -13.08 -6.32
N ALA A 360 6.98 -13.59 -5.48
CA ALA A 360 8.30 -14.00 -5.90
C ALA A 360 8.20 -15.07 -6.99
N ALA A 361 9.00 -14.95 -8.03
CA ALA A 361 9.06 -15.96 -9.06
C ALA A 361 9.54 -17.29 -8.46
N PRO A 362 8.91 -18.43 -8.79
CA PRO A 362 9.41 -19.73 -8.39
C PRO A 362 10.81 -19.97 -8.98
N PRO A 363 11.62 -20.84 -8.35
CA PRO A 363 12.90 -21.23 -8.94
C PRO A 363 12.66 -21.89 -10.30
N PRO A 364 13.58 -21.72 -11.25
CA PRO A 364 13.52 -22.42 -12.52
C PRO A 364 13.51 -23.95 -12.30
N ASP A 365 12.73 -24.64 -13.10
CA ASP A 365 12.77 -26.09 -13.15
C ASP A 365 14.18 -26.59 -13.46
N ALA A 366 14.67 -27.57 -12.71
CA ALA A 366 16.05 -28.01 -12.76
C ALA A 366 16.45 -28.68 -14.10
N GLU A 367 15.48 -29.27 -14.81
CA GLU A 367 15.71 -29.99 -16.06
C GLU A 367 15.55 -29.07 -17.29
N THR A 368 14.51 -28.23 -17.26
CA THR A 368 14.11 -27.41 -18.41
C THR A 368 14.62 -25.97 -18.35
N GLY A 369 15.05 -25.49 -17.16
CA GLY A 369 15.41 -24.11 -16.90
C GLY A 369 14.23 -23.14 -17.00
N ARG A 370 13.01 -23.62 -17.12
CA ARG A 370 11.80 -22.79 -17.25
C ARG A 370 11.23 -22.46 -15.88
N VAL A 371 10.72 -21.24 -15.75
CA VAL A 371 9.94 -20.82 -14.59
C VAL A 371 8.48 -21.14 -14.87
N HIS A 372 7.89 -22.02 -14.06
CA HIS A 372 6.48 -22.33 -14.10
C HIS A 372 5.78 -21.66 -12.92
N THR A 373 4.94 -20.66 -13.20
CA THR A 373 4.14 -20.02 -12.18
C THR A 373 3.03 -20.94 -11.71
N PRO A 374 2.77 -21.08 -10.38
CA PRO A 374 1.63 -21.82 -9.87
C PRO A 374 0.32 -21.02 -9.97
N TRP A 375 0.36 -19.78 -10.43
CA TRP A 375 -0.76 -18.84 -10.35
C TRP A 375 -1.52 -18.73 -11.64
N ALA A 376 -2.85 -18.95 -11.61
CA ALA A 376 -3.75 -18.83 -12.75
C ALA A 376 -3.87 -17.38 -13.25
N ASN A 377 -3.68 -16.41 -12.37
CA ASN A 377 -3.81 -14.98 -12.65
C ASN A 377 -2.48 -14.22 -12.61
N ASP A 378 -1.38 -14.90 -12.92
CA ASP A 378 -0.05 -14.28 -12.99
C ASP A 378 -0.02 -13.18 -14.05
N ARG A 379 0.39 -11.97 -13.62
CA ARG A 379 0.53 -10.78 -14.46
C ARG A 379 1.96 -10.37 -14.70
N ALA A 380 2.93 -11.10 -14.12
CA ALA A 380 4.34 -10.78 -14.28
C ALA A 380 4.75 -10.79 -15.76
N LEU A 381 5.60 -9.85 -16.13
CA LEU A 381 6.27 -9.89 -17.43
C LEU A 381 7.33 -11.01 -17.41
N ALA A 382 7.34 -11.84 -18.43
CA ALA A 382 8.48 -12.72 -18.64
C ALA A 382 9.76 -11.89 -18.83
N ALA A 383 10.91 -12.42 -18.38
CA ALA A 383 12.18 -11.70 -18.44
C ALA A 383 12.51 -11.17 -19.85
N ALA A 384 12.21 -11.96 -20.89
CA ALA A 384 12.40 -11.54 -22.29
C ALA A 384 11.42 -10.43 -22.69
N GLU A 385 10.15 -10.49 -22.27
CA GLU A 385 9.17 -9.45 -22.56
C GLU A 385 9.52 -8.13 -21.86
N LYS A 386 10.01 -8.20 -20.61
CA LYS A 386 10.52 -7.03 -19.89
C LYS A 386 11.71 -6.41 -20.60
N ALA A 387 12.67 -7.24 -21.03
CA ALA A 387 13.87 -6.77 -21.74
C ALA A 387 13.50 -6.11 -23.08
N ASP A 388 12.65 -6.75 -23.91
CA ASP A 388 12.19 -6.21 -25.18
C ASP A 388 11.47 -4.86 -24.99
N LEU A 389 10.57 -4.78 -24.00
CA LEU A 389 9.80 -3.56 -23.72
C LEU A 389 10.71 -2.42 -23.24
N VAL A 390 11.59 -2.68 -22.28
CA VAL A 390 12.52 -1.67 -21.74
C VAL A 390 13.48 -1.17 -22.82
N ALA A 391 14.05 -2.08 -23.64
CA ALA A 391 14.93 -1.71 -24.74
C ALA A 391 14.21 -0.85 -25.78
N TRP A 392 12.98 -1.20 -26.15
CA TRP A 392 12.17 -0.44 -27.08
C TRP A 392 11.83 0.96 -26.54
N LEU A 393 11.40 1.05 -25.26
CA LEU A 393 11.09 2.32 -24.59
C LEU A 393 12.31 3.24 -24.46
N ALA A 394 13.49 2.68 -24.26
CA ALA A 394 14.73 3.45 -24.16
C ALA A 394 15.27 3.91 -25.52
N GLY A 395 14.93 3.19 -26.59
CA GLY A 395 15.48 3.37 -27.93
C GLY A 395 14.67 4.28 -28.84
N GLY A 396 14.85 4.11 -30.16
CA GLY A 396 14.18 4.89 -31.21
C GLY A 396 12.70 4.61 -31.38
N ARG A 397 12.13 3.63 -30.67
CA ARG A 397 10.71 3.25 -30.65
C ARG A 397 10.14 2.97 -32.04
N PRO A 398 10.75 2.10 -32.86
CA PRO A 398 10.25 1.85 -34.22
C PRO A 398 8.82 1.32 -34.20
N GLU A 399 7.94 1.92 -35.00
CA GLU A 399 6.53 1.53 -35.09
C GLU A 399 6.34 0.17 -35.79
N GLY A 400 7.06 -0.04 -36.89
CA GLY A 400 6.99 -1.27 -37.69
C GLY A 400 5.85 -1.27 -38.70
N ASP A 401 5.56 -2.42 -39.29
CA ASP A 401 4.51 -2.57 -40.27
C ASP A 401 3.15 -2.77 -39.60
N PRO A 402 2.14 -1.90 -39.80
CA PRO A 402 0.80 -2.06 -39.22
C PRO A 402 0.11 -3.39 -39.51
N ARG A 403 0.52 -4.09 -40.61
CA ARG A 403 -0.02 -5.42 -40.93
C ARG A 403 0.41 -6.52 -39.96
N GLU A 404 1.47 -6.28 -39.15
CA GLU A 404 1.92 -7.18 -38.12
C GLU A 404 1.18 -6.97 -36.78
N ALA A 405 0.37 -5.93 -36.66
CA ALA A 405 -0.39 -5.64 -35.46
C ALA A 405 -1.34 -6.79 -35.10
N PRO A 406 -1.42 -7.15 -33.80
CA PRO A 406 -2.48 -8.08 -33.37
C PRO A 406 -3.86 -7.41 -33.51
N PRO A 407 -4.92 -8.19 -33.66
CA PRO A 407 -6.26 -7.62 -33.63
C PRO A 407 -6.49 -6.88 -32.30
N PRO A 408 -7.16 -5.72 -32.32
CA PRO A 408 -7.49 -4.98 -31.11
C PRO A 408 -8.25 -5.86 -30.12
N ARG A 409 -7.93 -5.74 -28.83
CA ARG A 409 -8.73 -6.39 -27.79
C ARG A 409 -10.08 -5.69 -27.67
N SER A 410 -11.14 -6.47 -27.69
CA SER A 410 -12.49 -5.96 -27.45
C SER A 410 -12.85 -6.14 -25.98
N PHE A 411 -13.31 -5.07 -25.36
CA PHE A 411 -13.86 -5.09 -24.00
C PHE A 411 -15.35 -4.74 -24.13
N GLY A 412 -16.21 -5.63 -23.65
CA GLY A 412 -17.66 -5.39 -23.69
C GLY A 412 -18.06 -4.19 -22.82
N ASP A 413 -19.04 -3.44 -23.30
CA ASP A 413 -19.72 -2.44 -22.47
C ASP A 413 -20.56 -3.17 -21.41
N GLY A 414 -20.38 -2.82 -20.13
CA GLY A 414 -21.16 -3.37 -19.03
C GLY A 414 -20.41 -4.37 -18.16
N TRP A 415 -21.04 -5.50 -17.85
CA TRP A 415 -20.49 -6.52 -16.95
C TRP A 415 -19.55 -7.47 -17.69
N GLN A 416 -18.35 -7.68 -17.13
CA GLN A 416 -17.37 -8.63 -17.67
C GLN A 416 -17.80 -10.09 -17.49
N ILE A 417 -18.57 -10.37 -16.43
CA ILE A 417 -19.16 -11.69 -16.19
C ILE A 417 -20.34 -12.04 -17.12
N GLY A 418 -20.71 -11.13 -18.01
CA GLY A 418 -21.93 -11.24 -18.82
C GLY A 418 -23.14 -10.60 -18.14
N THR A 419 -24.36 -10.93 -18.56
CA THR A 419 -25.57 -10.39 -17.94
C THR A 419 -25.76 -10.98 -16.53
N PRO A 420 -25.70 -10.19 -15.45
CA PRO A 420 -25.94 -10.70 -14.09
C PRO A 420 -27.37 -11.18 -13.90
N ASP A 421 -27.53 -12.24 -13.11
CA ASP A 421 -28.85 -12.71 -12.65
C ASP A 421 -29.44 -11.78 -11.59
N ALA A 422 -28.57 -11.09 -10.81
CA ALA A 422 -28.97 -10.07 -9.85
C ALA A 422 -27.88 -9.00 -9.73
N VAL A 423 -28.31 -7.77 -9.40
CA VAL A 423 -27.42 -6.64 -9.10
C VAL A 423 -27.83 -6.03 -7.77
N PHE A 424 -26.87 -5.85 -6.87
CA PHE A 424 -27.03 -5.20 -5.58
C PHE A 424 -26.23 -3.90 -5.58
N GLU A 425 -26.89 -2.78 -5.35
CA GLU A 425 -26.32 -1.44 -5.47
C GLU A 425 -26.54 -0.63 -4.20
N PHE A 426 -25.63 0.29 -3.89
CA PHE A 426 -25.81 1.22 -2.78
C PHE A 426 -27.11 2.03 -2.96
N ALA A 427 -27.93 2.09 -1.90
CA ALA A 427 -29.16 2.86 -1.93
C ALA A 427 -28.87 4.36 -2.16
N GLU A 428 -27.86 4.88 -1.45
CA GLU A 428 -27.45 6.28 -1.52
C GLU A 428 -25.99 6.39 -1.96
N PRO A 429 -25.62 7.44 -2.72
CA PRO A 429 -24.22 7.68 -3.09
C PRO A 429 -23.39 8.13 -1.86
N VAL A 430 -22.19 7.61 -1.75
CA VAL A 430 -21.21 7.98 -0.72
C VAL A 430 -20.44 9.23 -1.16
N PRO A 431 -20.45 10.35 -0.41
CA PRO A 431 -19.70 11.55 -0.75
C PRO A 431 -18.20 11.35 -0.52
N ILE A 432 -17.38 11.76 -1.49
CA ILE A 432 -15.92 11.66 -1.47
C ILE A 432 -15.33 13.06 -1.49
N LYS A 433 -14.49 13.40 -0.50
CA LYS A 433 -13.80 14.69 -0.44
C LYS A 433 -12.70 14.80 -1.51
N ALA A 434 -12.29 16.01 -1.84
CA ALA A 434 -11.25 16.24 -2.86
C ALA A 434 -9.84 15.85 -2.40
N THR A 435 -9.50 16.07 -1.13
CA THR A 435 -8.11 15.99 -0.61
C THR A 435 -8.01 15.22 0.71
N GLY A 436 -6.79 14.88 1.08
CA GLY A 436 -6.47 14.16 2.30
C GLY A 436 -6.81 12.66 2.23
N THR A 437 -7.07 12.04 3.37
CA THR A 437 -7.46 10.63 3.49
C THR A 437 -8.90 10.51 3.97
N MET A 438 -9.57 9.41 3.68
CA MET A 438 -10.91 9.11 4.19
C MET A 438 -10.84 7.89 5.12
N PRO A 439 -11.58 7.89 6.24
CA PRO A 439 -11.76 6.67 7.01
C PRO A 439 -12.53 5.65 6.17
N TYR A 440 -12.36 4.36 6.50
CA TYR A 440 -13.15 3.30 5.89
C TYR A 440 -14.65 3.57 6.09
N GLN A 441 -15.42 3.34 5.04
CA GLN A 441 -16.87 3.48 5.04
C GLN A 441 -17.52 2.09 5.02
N THR A 442 -18.51 1.89 5.86
CA THR A 442 -19.31 0.66 5.84
C THR A 442 -20.67 0.95 5.21
N VAL A 443 -21.00 0.23 4.14
CA VAL A 443 -22.31 0.33 3.48
C VAL A 443 -22.97 -1.04 3.50
N ILE A 444 -24.23 -1.09 3.89
CA ILE A 444 -25.03 -2.32 3.95
C ILE A 444 -26.06 -2.29 2.83
N VAL A 445 -26.11 -3.39 2.07
CA VAL A 445 -27.07 -3.59 0.98
C VAL A 445 -27.90 -4.82 1.25
N GLU A 446 -29.22 -4.65 1.34
CA GLU A 446 -30.16 -5.75 1.52
C GLU A 446 -30.29 -6.52 0.19
N THR A 447 -30.20 -7.85 0.25
CA THR A 447 -30.35 -8.68 -0.97
C THR A 447 -31.80 -9.04 -1.25
N HIS A 448 -32.66 -9.06 -0.22
CA HIS A 448 -34.06 -9.51 -0.30
C HIS A 448 -34.27 -10.88 -0.95
N LEU A 449 -33.25 -11.76 -0.87
CA LEU A 449 -33.30 -13.08 -1.47
C LEU A 449 -34.36 -13.95 -0.78
N PRO A 450 -35.27 -14.55 -1.53
CA PRO A 450 -36.34 -15.41 -0.96
C PRO A 450 -35.84 -16.80 -0.53
N GLU A 451 -34.66 -17.20 -0.97
CA GLU A 451 -34.03 -18.50 -0.71
C GLU A 451 -32.50 -18.41 -0.82
N ASP A 452 -31.79 -19.41 -0.30
CA ASP A 452 -30.34 -19.58 -0.50
C ASP A 452 -29.99 -19.63 -1.98
N ARG A 453 -28.94 -18.90 -2.40
CA ARG A 453 -28.40 -18.92 -3.77
C ARG A 453 -26.94 -19.37 -3.77
N TRP A 454 -26.56 -20.03 -4.86
CA TRP A 454 -25.19 -20.39 -5.16
C TRP A 454 -24.65 -19.44 -6.24
N VAL A 455 -23.60 -18.70 -5.92
CA VAL A 455 -23.02 -17.68 -6.80
C VAL A 455 -21.75 -18.22 -7.43
N GLN A 456 -21.77 -18.34 -8.77
CA GLN A 456 -20.65 -18.82 -9.57
C GLN A 456 -19.75 -17.70 -10.04
N ALA A 457 -20.30 -16.48 -10.27
CA ALA A 457 -19.50 -15.33 -10.64
C ALA A 457 -19.97 -14.09 -9.89
N ILE A 458 -19.00 -13.26 -9.53
CA ILE A 458 -19.18 -11.98 -8.85
C ILE A 458 -18.38 -10.93 -9.61
N GLU A 459 -18.97 -9.77 -9.88
CA GLU A 459 -18.26 -8.60 -10.36
C GLU A 459 -18.65 -7.37 -9.56
N VAL A 460 -17.66 -6.65 -9.05
CA VAL A 460 -17.86 -5.38 -8.34
C VAL A 460 -17.55 -4.24 -9.29
N GLN A 461 -18.49 -3.32 -9.43
CA GLN A 461 -18.34 -2.12 -10.25
C GLN A 461 -18.49 -0.88 -9.38
N PRO A 462 -17.38 -0.17 -9.07
CA PRO A 462 -17.43 1.16 -8.48
C PRO A 462 -18.21 2.14 -9.36
N GLY A 463 -18.95 3.07 -8.73
CA GLY A 463 -19.56 4.18 -9.42
C GLY A 463 -18.51 5.19 -9.93
N ASP A 464 -17.47 5.43 -9.13
CA ASP A 464 -16.28 6.20 -9.54
C ASP A 464 -15.00 5.40 -9.26
N ARG A 465 -14.46 4.75 -10.29
CA ARG A 465 -13.24 3.92 -10.22
C ARG A 465 -11.98 4.71 -9.84
N ASN A 466 -11.99 6.03 -10.03
CA ASN A 466 -10.83 6.87 -9.74
C ASN A 466 -10.63 7.14 -8.25
N VAL A 467 -11.62 6.84 -7.42
CA VAL A 467 -11.58 7.11 -5.97
C VAL A 467 -11.78 5.87 -5.11
N VAL A 468 -12.28 4.76 -5.66
CA VAL A 468 -12.40 3.49 -4.93
C VAL A 468 -11.07 2.76 -4.96
N HIS A 469 -10.41 2.67 -3.80
CA HIS A 469 -9.13 2.00 -3.64
C HIS A 469 -9.32 0.48 -3.53
N HIS A 470 -10.19 0.01 -2.63
CA HIS A 470 -10.64 -1.38 -2.57
C HIS A 470 -11.98 -1.49 -1.84
N ALA A 471 -12.64 -2.62 -2.04
CA ALA A 471 -13.83 -3.01 -1.30
C ALA A 471 -13.71 -4.48 -0.89
N LEU A 472 -14.00 -4.77 0.38
CA LEU A 472 -14.26 -6.12 0.86
C LEU A 472 -15.74 -6.27 1.15
N ILE A 473 -16.34 -7.35 0.65
CA ILE A 473 -17.77 -7.62 0.82
C ILE A 473 -17.91 -8.83 1.73
N HIS A 474 -18.61 -8.64 2.84
CA HIS A 474 -18.94 -9.72 3.77
C HIS A 474 -20.44 -10.01 3.70
N VAL A 475 -20.82 -11.24 3.98
CA VAL A 475 -22.23 -11.63 4.13
C VAL A 475 -22.57 -11.58 5.61
N ALA A 476 -23.41 -10.62 5.98
CA ALA A 476 -23.92 -10.49 7.33
C ALA A 476 -25.23 -11.30 7.48
N GLY A 477 -25.33 -12.14 8.53
CA GLY A 477 -26.58 -12.79 8.91
C GLY A 477 -27.52 -11.86 9.67
N ASP A 478 -28.75 -12.33 9.94
CA ASP A 478 -29.77 -11.54 10.67
C ASP A 478 -29.35 -11.07 12.08
N ASP A 479 -28.31 -11.72 12.66
CA ASP A 479 -27.79 -11.42 14.00
C ASP A 479 -26.65 -10.37 13.99
N ALA A 480 -26.21 -9.88 12.83
CA ALA A 480 -25.15 -8.89 12.75
C ALA A 480 -25.71 -7.48 13.04
N ASN A 481 -25.65 -7.06 14.30
CA ASN A 481 -25.89 -5.67 14.68
C ASN A 481 -24.89 -4.76 13.97
N ALA A 482 -25.39 -3.96 13.02
CA ALA A 482 -24.64 -2.97 12.26
C ALA A 482 -23.95 -1.89 13.13
N GLY A 483 -24.19 -1.88 14.44
CA GLY A 483 -23.66 -0.91 15.40
C GLY A 483 -22.34 -1.31 16.10
N ASP A 484 -21.83 -2.52 15.92
CA ASP A 484 -20.67 -3.00 16.67
C ASP A 484 -19.31 -2.63 16.05
N LEU A 485 -19.29 -1.97 14.89
CA LEU A 485 -18.06 -1.58 14.18
C LEU A 485 -17.64 -0.11 14.39
N GLU A 486 -18.48 0.72 14.99
CA GLU A 486 -18.19 2.14 15.26
C GLU A 486 -17.84 2.42 16.72
N GLY A 487 -17.15 1.60 17.40
CA GLY A 487 -16.83 1.92 18.79
C GLY A 487 -15.63 1.17 19.31
N GLY A 488 -14.52 1.86 19.47
CA GLY A 488 -13.46 1.51 20.41
C GLY A 488 -13.98 1.42 21.85
N GLY A 489 -14.92 0.55 22.10
CA GLY A 489 -15.46 0.20 23.41
C GLY A 489 -14.99 -1.20 23.75
N ASP A 490 -14.29 -1.31 24.88
CA ASP A 490 -13.80 -2.51 25.55
C ASP A 490 -14.94 -3.54 25.79
N ARG A 491 -15.45 -4.11 24.71
CA ARG A 491 -16.23 -5.34 24.76
C ARG A 491 -15.29 -6.46 24.35
N ARG A 492 -15.01 -7.36 25.28
CA ARG A 492 -14.31 -8.62 25.10
C ARG A 492 -15.01 -9.57 24.10
N GLY A 493 -15.44 -9.03 22.96
CA GLY A 493 -15.81 -9.74 21.74
C GLY A 493 -14.56 -9.82 20.89
N ASP A 494 -14.30 -10.97 20.29
CA ASP A 494 -13.17 -11.22 19.42
C ASP A 494 -13.20 -10.24 18.23
N ALA A 495 -12.45 -9.13 18.32
CA ALA A 495 -12.39 -8.07 17.30
C ALA A 495 -11.97 -8.58 15.91
N ALA A 496 -11.48 -9.80 15.83
CA ALA A 496 -11.09 -10.46 14.61
C ALA A 496 -12.04 -11.62 14.21
N ALA A 497 -13.16 -11.81 14.89
CA ALA A 497 -14.05 -12.94 14.61
C ALA A 497 -14.61 -12.88 13.19
N GLU A 498 -14.90 -11.69 12.70
CA GLU A 498 -15.40 -11.49 11.35
C GLU A 498 -14.32 -11.77 10.30
N GLU A 499 -13.13 -11.26 10.51
CA GLU A 499 -12.00 -11.47 9.60
C GLU A 499 -11.57 -12.94 9.53
N ARG A 500 -11.77 -13.71 10.61
CA ARG A 500 -11.60 -15.16 10.59
C ARG A 500 -12.62 -15.88 9.73
N GLY A 501 -13.80 -15.31 9.55
CA GLY A 501 -14.85 -15.81 8.66
C GLY A 501 -14.60 -15.53 7.19
N GLY A 502 -13.64 -14.64 6.89
CA GLY A 502 -13.27 -14.26 5.54
C GLY A 502 -14.26 -13.35 4.83
N PHE A 503 -13.95 -13.01 3.59
CA PHE A 503 -14.78 -12.19 2.72
C PHE A 503 -15.60 -13.03 1.74
N TRP A 504 -16.71 -12.49 1.25
CA TRP A 504 -17.55 -13.11 0.23
C TRP A 504 -17.19 -12.62 -1.18
N GLY A 505 -16.91 -11.35 -1.34
CA GLY A 505 -16.48 -10.72 -2.59
C GLY A 505 -15.44 -9.63 -2.34
N GLU A 506 -14.71 -9.24 -3.38
CA GLU A 506 -13.68 -8.23 -3.29
C GLU A 506 -13.60 -7.39 -4.55
N TYR A 507 -13.06 -6.20 -4.40
CA TYR A 507 -12.62 -5.33 -5.48
C TYR A 507 -11.28 -4.71 -5.12
N VAL A 508 -10.33 -4.84 -6.03
CA VAL A 508 -9.13 -4.01 -6.07
C VAL A 508 -8.92 -3.51 -7.50
N PRO A 509 -8.24 -2.39 -7.75
CA PRO A 509 -7.97 -1.92 -9.09
C PRO A 509 -7.37 -3.02 -9.97
N GLY A 510 -8.02 -3.31 -11.11
CA GLY A 510 -7.61 -4.37 -12.02
C GLY A 510 -7.98 -5.80 -11.61
N GLN A 511 -8.66 -6.01 -10.48
CA GLN A 511 -9.24 -7.30 -10.08
C GLN A 511 -10.63 -7.04 -9.47
N ASN A 512 -11.64 -7.05 -10.32
CA ASN A 512 -13.02 -6.75 -9.97
C ASN A 512 -13.97 -7.93 -10.19
N THR A 513 -13.47 -9.04 -10.69
CA THR A 513 -14.25 -10.25 -11.00
C THR A 513 -13.70 -11.46 -10.27
N LEU A 514 -14.62 -12.25 -9.70
CA LEU A 514 -14.37 -13.60 -9.19
C LEU A 514 -15.24 -14.55 -10.01
N VAL A 515 -14.64 -15.35 -10.87
CA VAL A 515 -15.36 -16.34 -11.68
C VAL A 515 -14.85 -17.71 -11.30
N TYR A 516 -15.75 -18.56 -10.83
CA TYR A 516 -15.46 -19.94 -10.44
C TYR A 516 -15.73 -20.91 -11.57
N PRO A 517 -14.94 -22.00 -11.70
CA PRO A 517 -15.19 -23.05 -12.67
C PRO A 517 -16.57 -23.71 -12.45
N GLU A 518 -17.06 -24.41 -13.45
CA GLU A 518 -18.29 -25.20 -13.31
C GLU A 518 -18.19 -26.19 -12.15
N GLY A 519 -19.23 -26.22 -11.33
CA GLY A 519 -19.27 -27.05 -10.12
C GLY A 519 -18.71 -26.39 -8.85
N PHE A 520 -18.22 -25.13 -8.95
CA PHE A 520 -17.78 -24.34 -7.80
C PHE A 520 -18.67 -23.10 -7.64
N ALA A 521 -19.03 -22.76 -6.41
CA ALA A 521 -19.76 -21.53 -6.11
C ALA A 521 -19.63 -21.14 -4.64
N LYS A 522 -19.86 -19.87 -4.34
CA LYS A 522 -20.02 -19.34 -2.98
C LYS A 522 -21.50 -19.31 -2.59
N LYS A 523 -21.77 -19.55 -1.33
CA LYS A 523 -23.14 -19.45 -0.79
C LYS A 523 -23.51 -17.97 -0.58
N LEU A 524 -24.73 -17.61 -0.98
CA LEU A 524 -25.41 -16.38 -0.62
C LEU A 524 -26.74 -16.75 0.06
N PRO A 525 -26.85 -16.64 1.39
CA PRO A 525 -28.03 -17.08 2.14
C PRO A 525 -29.29 -16.31 1.84
N GLN A 526 -30.44 -16.94 2.11
CA GLN A 526 -31.75 -16.25 2.13
C GLN A 526 -31.69 -15.03 3.05
N GLY A 527 -32.22 -13.88 2.60
CA GLY A 527 -32.29 -12.65 3.38
C GLY A 527 -30.92 -12.05 3.76
N ALA A 528 -29.84 -12.51 3.11
CA ALA A 528 -28.49 -12.01 3.39
C ALA A 528 -28.39 -10.50 3.16
N ARG A 529 -27.59 -9.86 4.01
CA ARG A 529 -27.13 -8.47 3.83
C ARG A 529 -25.67 -8.47 3.37
N LEU A 530 -25.36 -7.73 2.34
CA LEU A 530 -24.01 -7.50 1.89
C LEU A 530 -23.45 -6.28 2.62
N ARG A 531 -22.42 -6.48 3.43
CA ARG A 531 -21.70 -5.43 4.12
C ARG A 531 -20.44 -5.11 3.33
N PHE A 532 -20.42 -3.95 2.72
CA PHE A 532 -19.26 -3.43 2.01
C PHE A 532 -18.38 -2.63 2.97
N GLN A 533 -17.13 -3.02 3.10
CA GLN A 533 -16.08 -2.23 3.72
C GLN A 533 -15.32 -1.51 2.59
N MET A 534 -15.54 -0.20 2.48
CA MET A 534 -15.04 0.61 1.38
C MET A 534 -13.86 1.45 1.80
N HIS A 535 -12.77 1.38 1.06
CA HIS A 535 -11.66 2.31 1.17
C HIS A 535 -11.65 3.27 -0.02
N TYR A 536 -11.70 4.57 0.27
CA TYR A 536 -11.67 5.62 -0.74
C TYR A 536 -10.39 6.44 -0.68
N THR A 537 -9.85 6.79 -1.86
CA THR A 537 -8.69 7.67 -1.99
C THR A 537 -9.08 8.93 -2.76
N PRO A 538 -9.13 10.11 -2.12
CA PRO A 538 -9.36 11.38 -2.79
C PRO A 538 -8.37 11.63 -3.94
N ASN A 539 -8.86 12.19 -5.05
CA ASN A 539 -8.11 12.34 -6.30
C ASN A 539 -7.91 13.80 -6.76
N GLY A 540 -8.19 14.79 -5.91
CA GLY A 540 -8.12 16.23 -6.20
C GLY A 540 -9.46 16.86 -6.58
N THR A 541 -10.54 16.06 -6.69
CA THR A 541 -11.89 16.52 -7.02
C THR A 541 -12.91 15.87 -6.09
N ALA A 542 -13.80 16.65 -5.50
CA ALA A 542 -14.91 16.11 -4.73
C ALA A 542 -15.89 15.41 -5.69
N THR A 543 -16.32 14.21 -5.33
CA THR A 543 -17.20 13.35 -6.15
C THR A 543 -18.10 12.50 -5.26
N THR A 544 -18.85 11.59 -5.85
CA THR A 544 -19.64 10.59 -5.13
C THR A 544 -19.42 9.22 -5.74
N ASP A 545 -19.51 8.17 -4.92
CA ASP A 545 -19.47 6.79 -5.37
C ASP A 545 -20.81 6.08 -5.10
N ARG A 546 -21.26 5.29 -6.04
CA ARG A 546 -22.39 4.40 -5.93
C ARG A 546 -22.02 3.02 -6.48
N THR A 547 -21.28 2.28 -5.66
CA THR A 547 -20.78 0.95 -6.01
C THR A 547 -21.93 -0.06 -6.11
N ARG A 548 -21.79 -0.99 -7.05
CA ARG A 548 -22.73 -2.11 -7.26
C ARG A 548 -21.98 -3.42 -7.44
N VAL A 549 -22.65 -4.53 -7.13
CA VAL A 549 -22.13 -5.88 -7.38
C VAL A 549 -23.14 -6.67 -8.20
N GLY A 550 -22.67 -7.24 -9.29
CA GLY A 550 -23.42 -8.17 -10.13
C GLY A 550 -23.04 -9.61 -9.84
N VAL A 551 -23.99 -10.50 -9.87
CA VAL A 551 -23.76 -11.92 -9.61
C VAL A 551 -24.38 -12.82 -10.68
N ILE A 552 -23.73 -13.92 -11.00
CA ILE A 552 -24.29 -15.02 -11.79
C ILE A 552 -24.49 -16.22 -10.88
N TYR A 553 -25.69 -16.76 -10.86
CA TYR A 553 -26.02 -17.93 -10.07
C TYR A 553 -25.55 -19.23 -10.76
N ALA A 554 -25.09 -20.15 -9.97
CA ALA A 554 -24.89 -21.52 -10.43
C ALA A 554 -26.24 -22.16 -10.81
N LYS A 555 -26.26 -23.01 -11.80
CA LYS A 555 -27.48 -23.67 -12.32
C LYS A 555 -28.13 -24.65 -11.31
N GLY A 556 -27.42 -24.94 -10.24
CA GLY A 556 -27.87 -25.83 -9.17
C GLY A 556 -26.83 -25.86 -8.04
N PRO A 557 -27.01 -26.68 -6.99
CA PRO A 557 -26.03 -26.84 -5.94
C PRO A 557 -24.66 -27.22 -6.53
N PRO A 558 -23.58 -26.49 -6.15
CA PRO A 558 -22.26 -26.80 -6.67
C PRO A 558 -21.72 -28.11 -6.09
N ARG A 559 -20.75 -28.70 -6.78
CA ARG A 559 -20.00 -29.85 -6.25
C ARG A 559 -19.11 -29.42 -5.08
N HIS A 560 -18.59 -28.21 -5.15
CA HIS A 560 -17.67 -27.64 -4.17
C HIS A 560 -18.14 -26.24 -3.76
N GLU A 561 -18.40 -26.08 -2.47
CA GLU A 561 -18.63 -24.76 -1.88
C GLU A 561 -17.30 -24.07 -1.62
N VAL A 562 -17.05 -22.94 -2.26
CA VAL A 562 -15.88 -22.11 -2.03
C VAL A 562 -16.06 -21.29 -0.76
N ARG A 563 -15.08 -21.39 0.14
CA ARG A 563 -15.05 -20.73 1.44
C ARG A 563 -13.79 -19.91 1.60
N VAL A 564 -13.81 -18.97 2.51
CA VAL A 564 -12.64 -18.16 2.89
C VAL A 564 -12.45 -18.23 4.40
N ALA A 565 -11.21 -18.30 4.84
CA ALA A 565 -10.82 -18.19 6.24
C ALA A 565 -9.67 -17.21 6.41
N GLY A 566 -9.62 -16.48 7.52
CA GLY A 566 -8.54 -15.57 7.86
C GLY A 566 -7.56 -16.18 8.85
N ILE A 567 -6.26 -16.10 8.55
CA ILE A 567 -5.16 -16.32 9.51
C ILE A 567 -4.85 -14.95 10.12
N VAL A 568 -5.26 -14.75 11.38
CA VAL A 568 -5.32 -13.40 11.98
C VAL A 568 -4.48 -13.32 13.25
N ASN A 569 -3.68 -12.24 13.39
CA ASN A 569 -3.13 -11.82 14.67
C ASN A 569 -3.71 -10.46 15.11
N ALA A 570 -4.81 -10.48 15.85
CA ALA A 570 -5.42 -9.26 16.40
C ALA A 570 -4.65 -8.65 17.59
N ARG A 571 -3.54 -9.25 18.02
CA ARG A 571 -2.70 -8.74 19.12
C ARG A 571 -1.43 -8.05 18.63
N ILE A 572 -1.38 -7.75 17.33
CA ILE A 572 -0.25 -7.03 16.73
C ILE A 572 0.13 -5.80 17.55
N SER A 573 1.42 -5.58 17.73
CA SER A 573 1.94 -4.43 18.46
C SER A 573 3.29 -4.00 17.90
N ILE A 574 3.27 -3.11 16.91
CA ILE A 574 4.45 -2.64 16.20
C ILE A 574 5.06 -1.46 16.98
N PRO A 575 6.31 -1.58 17.45
CA PRO A 575 6.96 -0.52 18.22
C PRO A 575 7.20 0.76 17.38
N PRO A 576 7.33 1.92 18.05
CA PRO A 576 7.78 3.16 17.40
C PRO A 576 9.12 2.97 16.70
N GLY A 577 9.27 3.55 15.51
CA GLY A 577 10.52 3.56 14.74
C GLY A 577 11.01 2.21 14.22
N ALA A 578 10.24 1.14 14.38
CA ALA A 578 10.65 -0.21 13.94
C ALA A 578 10.59 -0.31 12.41
N ALA A 579 11.74 -0.48 11.76
CA ALA A 579 11.85 -0.57 10.30
C ALA A 579 11.62 -1.98 9.73
N ASP A 580 11.62 -3.01 10.58
CA ASP A 580 11.50 -4.42 10.16
C ASP A 580 10.87 -5.28 11.26
N HIS A 581 9.68 -4.89 11.71
CA HIS A 581 8.95 -5.61 12.74
C HIS A 581 8.24 -6.82 12.14
N ARG A 582 8.53 -8.02 12.68
CA ARG A 582 7.97 -9.29 12.22
C ARG A 582 6.83 -9.74 13.13
N GLU A 583 5.71 -10.13 12.55
CA GLU A 583 4.57 -10.79 13.19
C GLU A 583 4.26 -12.11 12.50
N GLU A 584 3.64 -13.04 13.24
CA GLU A 584 3.25 -14.35 12.73
C GLU A 584 1.91 -14.78 13.31
N ALA A 585 1.10 -15.45 12.49
CA ALA A 585 -0.12 -16.15 12.90
C ALA A 585 -0.21 -17.50 12.20
N SER A 586 -0.95 -18.44 12.77
CA SER A 586 -1.09 -19.75 12.21
C SER A 586 -2.53 -20.28 12.30
N LEU A 587 -2.89 -21.11 11.32
CA LEU A 587 -4.16 -21.82 11.23
C LEU A 587 -3.89 -23.32 11.06
N ARG A 588 -4.16 -24.12 12.10
CA ARG A 588 -4.12 -25.58 11.99
C ARG A 588 -5.40 -26.08 11.36
N LEU A 589 -5.29 -26.89 10.31
CA LEU A 589 -6.44 -27.43 9.58
C LEU A 589 -7.10 -28.54 10.40
N PRO A 590 -8.40 -28.41 10.74
CA PRO A 590 -9.13 -29.43 11.49
C PRO A 590 -9.66 -30.57 10.60
N PHE A 591 -9.58 -30.40 9.28
CA PHE A 591 -10.06 -31.35 8.25
C PHE A 591 -9.20 -31.20 6.99
N ASP A 592 -9.30 -32.16 6.07
CA ASP A 592 -8.68 -32.04 4.74
C ASP A 592 -9.30 -30.89 3.97
N ALA A 593 -8.47 -30.06 3.40
CA ALA A 593 -8.89 -28.89 2.62
C ALA A 593 -8.11 -28.79 1.32
N THR A 594 -8.73 -28.21 0.29
CA THR A 594 -8.04 -27.89 -0.96
C THR A 594 -8.05 -26.38 -1.13
N ILE A 595 -6.85 -25.81 -1.16
CA ILE A 595 -6.63 -24.35 -1.24
C ILE A 595 -6.71 -23.92 -2.69
N THR A 596 -7.48 -22.87 -2.97
CA THR A 596 -7.64 -22.27 -4.30
C THR A 596 -6.90 -20.94 -4.44
N GLY A 597 -6.60 -20.26 -3.32
CA GLY A 597 -5.87 -19.00 -3.38
C GLY A 597 -5.57 -18.36 -2.03
N PHE A 598 -4.78 -17.30 -2.08
CA PHE A 598 -4.38 -16.47 -0.94
C PHE A 598 -4.60 -14.99 -1.23
N LEU A 599 -5.10 -14.23 -0.24
CA LEU A 599 -5.17 -12.79 -0.27
C LEU A 599 -4.54 -12.23 1.01
N PRO A 600 -3.31 -11.69 0.95
CA PRO A 600 -2.68 -11.03 2.08
C PRO A 600 -3.25 -9.62 2.26
N HIS A 601 -3.49 -9.23 3.52
CA HIS A 601 -3.99 -7.91 3.86
C HIS A 601 -3.22 -7.30 5.03
N MET A 602 -2.63 -6.15 4.77
CA MET A 602 -1.96 -5.27 5.72
C MET A 602 -2.25 -3.83 5.31
N HIS A 603 -2.05 -2.87 6.21
CA HIS A 603 -2.20 -1.45 5.90
C HIS A 603 -0.90 -0.80 5.42
N VAL A 604 -0.76 0.52 5.63
CA VAL A 604 0.33 1.33 5.05
C VAL A 604 1.72 1.02 5.59
N ARG A 605 1.85 0.23 6.67
CA ARG A 605 3.16 -0.19 7.19
C ARG A 605 3.56 -1.57 6.70
N GLY A 606 2.67 -2.31 6.05
CA GLY A 606 2.99 -3.59 5.44
C GLY A 606 4.17 -3.45 4.46
N LYS A 607 5.20 -4.31 4.62
CA LYS A 607 6.45 -4.30 3.87
C LYS A 607 6.63 -5.56 3.05
N ALA A 608 6.39 -6.72 3.65
CA ALA A 608 6.52 -8.04 3.03
C ALA A 608 5.62 -9.04 3.73
N CYS A 609 5.26 -10.15 3.07
CA CYS A 609 4.55 -11.24 3.72
C CYS A 609 4.84 -12.59 3.06
N ARG A 610 4.53 -13.67 3.81
CA ARG A 610 4.75 -15.04 3.36
C ARG A 610 3.70 -15.98 3.92
N TYR A 611 3.22 -16.90 3.08
CA TYR A 611 2.46 -18.09 3.52
C TYR A 611 3.35 -19.31 3.45
N GLU A 612 3.34 -20.10 4.51
CA GLU A 612 4.06 -21.34 4.62
C GLU A 612 3.15 -22.48 5.08
N LEU A 613 3.41 -23.67 4.58
CA LEU A 613 2.84 -24.91 5.06
C LEU A 613 3.82 -25.58 6.03
N VAL A 614 3.36 -25.87 7.24
CA VAL A 614 4.10 -26.68 8.23
C VAL A 614 3.37 -28.01 8.39
N ARG A 615 4.04 -29.10 8.02
CA ARG A 615 3.51 -30.45 8.14
C ARG A 615 3.73 -31.04 9.52
N GLY A 616 3.08 -32.16 9.81
CA GLY A 616 3.20 -32.84 11.10
C GLY A 616 4.61 -33.34 11.44
N ASP A 617 5.49 -33.52 10.45
CA ASP A 617 6.91 -33.86 10.63
C ASP A 617 7.80 -32.64 10.88
N GLY A 618 7.22 -31.44 10.90
CA GLY A 618 7.93 -30.18 11.08
C GLY A 618 8.54 -29.59 9.80
N SER A 619 8.38 -30.25 8.65
CA SER A 619 8.83 -29.70 7.37
C SER A 619 8.05 -28.42 7.02
N ARG A 620 8.76 -27.43 6.45
CA ARG A 620 8.17 -26.17 5.99
C ARG A 620 8.31 -26.02 4.48
N THR A 621 7.22 -25.58 3.84
CA THR A 621 7.19 -25.28 2.41
C THR A 621 6.58 -23.90 2.23
N THR A 622 7.28 -23.01 1.52
CA THR A 622 6.73 -21.69 1.13
C THR A 622 5.67 -21.90 0.06
N LEU A 623 4.48 -21.36 0.30
CA LEU A 623 3.34 -21.42 -0.61
C LEU A 623 3.20 -20.14 -1.44
N LEU A 624 3.39 -18.98 -0.80
CA LEU A 624 3.42 -17.66 -1.43
C LEU A 624 4.44 -16.80 -0.70
N ASP A 625 5.35 -16.18 -1.41
CA ASP A 625 6.30 -15.19 -0.89
C ASP A 625 6.11 -13.87 -1.60
N ILE A 626 5.89 -12.81 -0.83
CA ILE A 626 5.75 -11.43 -1.33
C ILE A 626 6.82 -10.59 -0.63
N PRO A 627 8.03 -10.53 -1.19
CA PRO A 627 9.17 -9.82 -0.58
C PRO A 627 8.98 -8.30 -0.55
N ARG A 628 8.01 -7.79 -1.32
CA ARG A 628 7.72 -6.38 -1.46
C ARG A 628 6.21 -6.15 -1.57
N TYR A 629 5.54 -6.03 -0.41
CA TYR A 629 4.11 -5.76 -0.36
C TYR A 629 3.80 -4.31 -0.69
N ASP A 630 2.77 -4.09 -1.51
CA ASP A 630 2.22 -2.76 -1.78
C ASP A 630 0.74 -2.70 -1.37
N PHE A 631 0.44 -1.82 -0.42
CA PHE A 631 -0.91 -1.58 0.08
C PHE A 631 -1.93 -1.22 -1.01
N ASN A 632 -1.47 -0.60 -2.11
CA ASN A 632 -2.36 -0.24 -3.22
C ASN A 632 -2.81 -1.45 -4.05
N TRP A 633 -2.16 -2.62 -3.91
CA TRP A 633 -2.38 -3.80 -4.72
C TRP A 633 -2.58 -5.05 -3.86
N GLN A 634 -3.75 -5.15 -3.23
CA GLN A 634 -4.11 -6.27 -2.34
C GLN A 634 -4.71 -7.40 -3.17
N LEU A 635 -3.87 -8.07 -3.95
CA LEU A 635 -4.29 -9.04 -4.96
C LEU A 635 -4.64 -10.41 -4.33
N LEU A 636 -5.66 -11.07 -4.88
CA LEU A 636 -5.90 -12.49 -4.69
C LEU A 636 -4.99 -13.29 -5.63
N TYR A 637 -4.12 -14.13 -5.07
CA TYR A 637 -3.23 -15.05 -5.80
C TYR A 637 -3.92 -16.41 -5.91
N ARG A 638 -4.38 -16.76 -7.11
CA ARG A 638 -5.17 -17.97 -7.36
C ARG A 638 -4.31 -19.06 -7.95
N TYR A 639 -4.35 -20.25 -7.35
CA TYR A 639 -3.67 -21.41 -7.90
C TYR A 639 -4.27 -21.84 -9.26
N ALA A 640 -3.40 -22.15 -10.23
CA ALA A 640 -3.80 -22.80 -11.48
C ALA A 640 -4.29 -24.23 -11.23
N GLU A 641 -3.60 -24.93 -10.31
CA GLU A 641 -3.98 -26.23 -9.80
C GLU A 641 -4.15 -26.15 -8.28
N PRO A 642 -5.38 -26.32 -7.76
CA PRO A 642 -5.65 -26.20 -6.33
C PRO A 642 -4.79 -27.16 -5.48
N LEU A 643 -4.31 -26.68 -4.33
CA LEU A 643 -3.37 -27.35 -3.46
C LEU A 643 -4.10 -28.17 -2.37
N ALA A 644 -3.98 -29.51 -2.40
CA ALA A 644 -4.56 -30.37 -1.37
C ALA A 644 -3.68 -30.38 -0.10
N LEU A 645 -4.31 -30.17 1.06
CA LEU A 645 -3.72 -30.19 2.40
C LEU A 645 -4.49 -31.15 3.29
N ALA A 646 -3.75 -31.81 4.20
CA ALA A 646 -4.34 -32.79 5.12
C ALA A 646 -4.78 -32.17 6.45
N ALA A 647 -5.73 -32.79 7.12
CA ALA A 647 -6.05 -32.50 8.51
C ALA A 647 -4.79 -32.60 9.38
N GLY A 648 -4.58 -31.58 10.23
CA GLY A 648 -3.39 -31.48 11.08
C GLY A 648 -2.25 -30.65 10.50
N ASP A 649 -2.21 -30.43 9.19
CA ASP A 649 -1.31 -29.46 8.57
C ASP A 649 -1.57 -28.05 9.12
N THR A 650 -0.55 -27.21 9.15
CA THR A 650 -0.64 -25.84 9.67
C THR A 650 -0.23 -24.85 8.60
N LEU A 651 -1.11 -23.91 8.27
CA LEU A 651 -0.79 -22.73 7.48
C LEU A 651 -0.24 -21.64 8.40
N VAL A 652 0.86 -21.04 8.03
CA VAL A 652 1.51 -19.95 8.75
C VAL A 652 1.55 -18.72 7.85
N PHE A 653 1.05 -17.60 8.36
CA PHE A 653 1.18 -16.29 7.73
C PHE A 653 2.16 -15.45 8.52
N THR A 654 3.25 -15.05 7.89
CA THR A 654 4.26 -14.15 8.43
C THR A 654 4.21 -12.83 7.67
N ALA A 655 4.26 -11.71 8.38
CA ALA A 655 4.34 -10.38 7.77
C ALA A 655 5.41 -9.52 8.44
N TRP A 656 5.97 -8.60 7.67
CA TRP A 656 6.96 -7.61 8.10
C TRP A 656 6.39 -6.21 7.91
N TYR A 657 6.66 -5.33 8.88
CA TYR A 657 6.12 -3.97 8.93
C TYR A 657 7.23 -2.95 9.10
N ASP A 658 7.06 -1.80 8.45
CA ASP A 658 7.93 -0.63 8.56
C ASP A 658 7.17 0.54 9.22
N ASN A 659 7.37 0.71 10.53
CA ASN A 659 6.86 1.84 11.32
C ASN A 659 7.95 2.92 11.53
N SER A 660 8.97 2.96 10.68
CA SER A 660 10.05 3.94 10.77
C SER A 660 9.72 5.26 10.07
N PRO A 661 10.49 6.33 10.35
CA PRO A 661 10.41 7.59 9.61
C PRO A 661 10.77 7.46 8.12
N ALA A 662 11.49 6.40 7.73
CA ALA A 662 11.86 6.16 6.34
C ALA A 662 10.68 5.68 5.47
N ASN A 663 9.61 5.16 6.08
CA ASN A 663 8.38 4.85 5.36
C ASN A 663 7.55 6.13 5.11
N PRO A 664 7.48 6.65 3.88
CA PRO A 664 6.78 7.90 3.60
C PRO A 664 5.27 7.82 3.83
N ALA A 665 4.70 6.61 3.74
CA ALA A 665 3.27 6.35 3.98
C ALA A 665 2.89 6.27 5.46
N ASN A 666 3.87 6.14 6.38
CA ASN A 666 3.62 6.01 7.82
C ASN A 666 3.06 7.31 8.41
N PRO A 667 1.83 7.35 8.93
CA PRO A 667 1.27 8.60 9.45
C PRO A 667 2.02 9.16 10.66
N ASP A 668 2.49 8.28 11.57
CA ASP A 668 3.19 8.67 12.79
C ASP A 668 4.16 7.57 13.25
N PRO A 669 5.47 7.72 12.99
CA PRO A 669 6.47 6.74 13.38
C PRO A 669 6.78 6.74 14.88
N THR A 670 6.27 7.69 15.66
CA THR A 670 6.52 7.82 17.09
C THR A 670 5.56 6.99 17.95
N LYS A 671 4.50 6.45 17.34
CA LYS A 671 3.47 5.68 18.05
C LYS A 671 3.66 4.18 17.93
N THR A 672 3.29 3.46 19.00
CA THR A 672 3.03 2.01 18.90
C THR A 672 1.74 1.79 18.13
N VAL A 673 1.80 0.97 17.07
CA VAL A 673 0.66 0.66 16.23
C VAL A 673 0.06 -0.68 16.64
N ARG A 674 -1.27 -0.73 16.69
CA ARG A 674 -2.04 -1.90 17.11
C ARG A 674 -3.06 -2.28 16.04
N TRP A 675 -3.72 -3.42 16.26
CA TRP A 675 -4.85 -3.84 15.45
C TRP A 675 -5.95 -2.77 15.43
N GLY A 676 -6.46 -2.49 14.24
CA GLY A 676 -7.60 -1.62 14.04
C GLY A 676 -8.00 -1.56 12.57
N PRO A 677 -9.25 -1.14 12.31
CA PRO A 677 -9.84 -1.17 10.97
C PRO A 677 -9.42 -0.01 10.07
N GLN A 678 -8.73 1.02 10.60
CA GLN A 678 -8.41 2.21 9.83
C GLN A 678 -7.01 2.12 9.20
N THR A 679 -6.79 2.83 8.09
CA THR A 679 -5.50 2.87 7.38
C THR A 679 -4.32 3.27 8.26
N PHE A 680 -4.57 4.14 9.27
CA PHE A 680 -3.54 4.57 10.23
C PHE A 680 -3.30 3.58 11.38
N ASP A 681 -4.18 2.60 11.59
CA ASP A 681 -3.96 1.41 12.40
C ASP A 681 -3.19 0.37 11.57
N GLU A 682 -3.15 -0.89 12.00
CA GLU A 682 -2.56 -1.95 11.19
C GLU A 682 -3.34 -3.26 11.36
N MET A 683 -3.29 -4.11 10.32
CA MET A 683 -3.83 -5.46 10.35
C MET A 683 -2.72 -6.48 10.06
N HIS A 684 -2.87 -7.68 10.63
CA HIS A 684 -2.08 -8.86 10.31
C HIS A 684 -3.04 -9.96 9.90
N LEU A 685 -3.26 -10.10 8.59
CA LEU A 685 -4.36 -10.88 8.06
C LEU A 685 -3.96 -11.58 6.76
N GLY A 686 -3.96 -12.89 6.80
CA GLY A 686 -3.75 -13.75 5.63
C GLY A 686 -5.02 -14.51 5.30
N TYR A 687 -5.80 -14.09 4.31
CA TYR A 687 -6.94 -14.85 3.84
C TYR A 687 -6.53 -16.07 3.01
N VAL A 688 -7.31 -17.14 3.15
CA VAL A 688 -7.14 -18.41 2.44
C VAL A 688 -8.49 -18.79 1.82
N GLU A 689 -8.54 -18.88 0.50
CA GLU A 689 -9.70 -19.39 -0.22
C GLU A 689 -9.54 -20.90 -0.40
N TYR A 690 -10.60 -21.68 -0.07
CA TYR A 690 -10.55 -23.14 -0.04
C TYR A 690 -11.91 -23.79 -0.26
N PHE A 691 -11.90 -25.09 -0.53
CA PHE A 691 -13.07 -25.98 -0.42
C PHE A 691 -12.71 -27.25 0.33
N VAL A 692 -13.71 -27.95 0.83
CA VAL A 692 -13.53 -29.23 1.56
C VAL A 692 -13.90 -30.39 0.64
N PRO A 693 -12.96 -31.27 0.29
CA PRO A 693 -13.24 -32.40 -0.59
C PRO A 693 -14.32 -33.34 0.00
N GLY A 694 -15.27 -33.75 -0.82
CA GLY A 694 -16.33 -34.69 -0.43
C GLY A 694 -17.43 -34.11 0.48
N LEU A 695 -17.35 -32.86 0.87
CA LEU A 695 -18.40 -32.19 1.64
C LEU A 695 -19.47 -31.65 0.68
N ALA A 696 -20.74 -31.96 0.96
CA ALA A 696 -21.84 -31.45 0.18
C ALA A 696 -22.00 -29.93 0.41
N ALA A 697 -22.39 -29.21 -0.64
CA ALA A 697 -22.62 -27.78 -0.55
C ALA A 697 -23.71 -27.44 0.48
N GLY A 698 -23.43 -26.46 1.33
CA GLY A 698 -24.29 -26.06 2.44
C GLY A 698 -24.04 -26.83 3.75
N GLU A 699 -23.27 -27.91 3.72
CA GLU A 699 -22.89 -28.64 4.94
C GLU A 699 -21.75 -27.93 5.68
N SER A 700 -21.72 -28.11 7.00
CA SER A 700 -20.62 -27.59 7.83
C SER A 700 -19.46 -28.59 7.86
N PRO A 701 -18.20 -28.12 7.67
CA PRO A 701 -17.05 -29.01 7.77
C PRO A 701 -16.97 -29.75 9.12
N PRO A 702 -16.47 -30.99 9.15
CA PRO A 702 -16.31 -31.74 10.38
C PRO A 702 -15.33 -31.01 11.32
N GLY A 703 -15.66 -30.91 12.60
CA GLY A 703 -14.83 -30.22 13.61
C GLY A 703 -15.08 -28.73 13.75
N LEU A 704 -15.63 -28.04 12.76
CA LEU A 704 -16.24 -26.75 12.95
C LEU A 704 -17.65 -26.97 13.50
N ARG A 705 -17.78 -27.10 14.81
CA ARG A 705 -19.09 -26.87 15.41
C ARG A 705 -19.45 -25.44 15.00
N ARG A 706 -20.48 -25.26 14.16
CA ARG A 706 -21.24 -24.00 14.16
C ARG A 706 -21.38 -23.68 15.64
N GLY A 707 -20.89 -22.53 16.07
CA GLY A 707 -21.21 -22.04 17.38
C GLY A 707 -22.74 -22.17 17.44
N ALA A 708 -23.21 -23.20 18.12
CA ALA A 708 -24.62 -23.38 18.38
C ALA A 708 -25.04 -22.01 18.87
N GLY A 709 -25.94 -21.38 18.13
CA GLY A 709 -26.32 -19.99 18.41
C GLY A 709 -26.42 -19.85 19.91
N ARG A 710 -25.99 -18.75 20.50
CA ARG A 710 -25.85 -18.56 21.96
C ARG A 710 -26.99 -19.17 22.81
N GLY A 711 -28.14 -19.51 22.19
CA GLY A 711 -29.22 -20.29 22.75
C GLY A 711 -28.87 -21.73 23.11
N ALA A 712 -28.11 -22.45 22.29
CA ALA A 712 -27.70 -23.84 22.60
C ALA A 712 -26.66 -23.87 23.74
N GLY A 713 -25.92 -22.78 23.98
CA GLY A 713 -25.00 -22.67 25.12
C GLY A 713 -25.69 -22.60 26.46
N ILE A 714 -26.73 -21.78 26.57
CA ILE A 714 -27.53 -21.66 27.82
C ILE A 714 -28.29 -22.95 28.10
N ASP A 715 -28.93 -23.51 27.09
CA ASP A 715 -29.68 -24.77 27.22
C ASP A 715 -28.78 -25.96 27.58
N ALA A 716 -27.55 -25.97 27.06
CA ALA A 716 -26.57 -27.03 27.38
C ALA A 716 -25.95 -26.83 28.78
N VAL A 717 -25.69 -25.59 29.17
CA VAL A 717 -25.22 -25.25 30.52
C VAL A 717 -26.30 -25.53 31.54
N PHE A 718 -27.54 -25.11 31.27
CA PHE A 718 -28.70 -25.37 32.10
C PHE A 718 -28.87 -26.87 32.36
N ARG A 719 -28.98 -27.69 31.30
CA ARG A 719 -29.10 -29.17 31.41
C ARG A 719 -27.93 -29.85 32.13
N ARG A 720 -26.75 -29.24 32.11
CA ARG A 720 -25.59 -29.77 32.87
C ARG A 720 -25.65 -29.43 34.35
N LEU A 721 -26.24 -28.32 34.70
CA LEU A 721 -26.43 -27.85 36.07
C LEU A 721 -27.68 -28.51 36.71
N ASP A 722 -28.74 -28.71 35.96
CA ASP A 722 -29.97 -29.42 36.31
C ASP A 722 -29.63 -30.92 36.44
N ARG A 723 -29.26 -31.34 37.67
CA ARG A 723 -28.75 -32.65 37.95
C ARG A 723 -29.84 -33.71 38.15
N ASP A 724 -31.00 -33.25 38.63
CA ASP A 724 -32.14 -34.12 38.87
C ASP A 724 -33.12 -34.12 37.68
N GLY A 725 -32.91 -33.22 36.68
CA GLY A 725 -33.67 -33.17 35.44
C GLY A 725 -35.09 -32.61 35.61
N ASP A 726 -35.34 -31.84 36.66
CA ASP A 726 -36.67 -31.29 36.97
C ASP A 726 -36.96 -29.98 36.18
N GLY A 727 -35.98 -29.45 35.41
CA GLY A 727 -36.10 -28.24 34.62
C GLY A 727 -35.94 -26.95 35.41
N ARG A 728 -35.42 -27.03 36.64
CA ARG A 728 -35.18 -25.91 37.55
C ARG A 728 -33.81 -26.01 38.18
N LEU A 729 -33.08 -24.93 38.33
CA LEU A 729 -31.81 -24.87 39.04
C LEU A 729 -32.02 -24.33 40.43
N VAL A 730 -31.88 -25.14 41.44
CA VAL A 730 -32.07 -24.80 42.86
C VAL A 730 -30.84 -25.14 43.70
N GLY A 731 -30.65 -24.48 44.81
CA GLY A 731 -29.70 -24.87 45.86
C GLY A 731 -28.27 -25.05 45.37
N ASP A 732 -27.77 -26.26 45.41
CA ASP A 732 -26.39 -26.64 45.06
C ASP A 732 -26.20 -26.90 43.55
N GLU A 733 -27.25 -26.84 42.77
CA GLU A 733 -27.16 -26.82 41.30
C GLU A 733 -26.71 -25.46 40.76
N LEU A 734 -26.98 -24.40 41.51
CA LEU A 734 -26.43 -23.06 41.21
C LEU A 734 -24.98 -22.95 41.71
N PRO A 735 -24.00 -22.68 40.82
CA PRO A 735 -22.59 -22.53 41.22
C PRO A 735 -22.44 -21.49 42.33
N ALA A 736 -21.82 -21.84 43.45
CA ALA A 736 -21.75 -21.01 44.65
C ALA A 736 -21.16 -19.59 44.39
N ALA A 737 -20.18 -19.49 43.48
CA ALA A 737 -19.55 -18.20 43.12
C ALA A 737 -20.43 -17.29 42.26
N GLN A 738 -21.54 -17.78 41.69
CA GLN A 738 -22.42 -17.06 40.76
C GLN A 738 -23.90 -17.07 41.19
N ARG A 739 -24.20 -17.72 42.31
CA ARG A 739 -25.57 -17.94 42.79
C ARG A 739 -26.38 -16.64 42.89
N ASP A 740 -25.84 -15.64 43.57
CA ASP A 740 -26.50 -14.36 43.74
C ASP A 740 -26.74 -13.60 42.43
N THR A 741 -25.84 -13.76 41.49
CA THR A 741 -25.97 -13.15 40.16
C THR A 741 -27.01 -13.89 39.31
N LEU A 742 -27.06 -15.22 39.40
CA LEU A 742 -28.02 -16.04 38.64
C LEU A 742 -29.42 -15.90 39.21
N LEU A 743 -29.59 -15.78 40.52
CA LEU A 743 -30.88 -15.52 41.18
C LEU A 743 -31.46 -14.13 40.90
N GLN A 744 -30.66 -13.19 40.38
CA GLN A 744 -31.23 -11.93 39.86
C GLN A 744 -32.08 -12.12 38.59
N LEU A 745 -32.00 -13.29 37.96
CA LEU A 745 -32.81 -13.67 36.81
C LEU A 745 -34.07 -14.43 37.18
N ASP A 746 -34.20 -14.85 38.44
CA ASP A 746 -35.42 -15.38 39.02
C ASP A 746 -36.46 -14.25 39.09
N THR A 747 -37.35 -14.24 38.10
CA THR A 747 -38.30 -13.13 37.92
C THR A 747 -39.61 -13.31 38.70
N ASP A 748 -39.91 -14.50 39.14
CA ASP A 748 -41.10 -14.82 39.97
C ASP A 748 -40.76 -14.91 41.45
N GLY A 749 -39.46 -14.91 41.80
CA GLY A 749 -38.96 -14.88 43.16
C GLY A 749 -39.16 -16.19 43.93
N ASP A 750 -39.25 -17.32 43.22
CA ASP A 750 -39.52 -18.62 43.84
C ASP A 750 -38.24 -19.33 44.32
N GLY A 751 -37.08 -18.73 44.11
CA GLY A 751 -35.75 -19.22 44.53
C GLY A 751 -35.15 -20.30 43.63
N ALA A 752 -35.76 -20.55 42.47
CA ALA A 752 -35.28 -21.44 41.43
C ALA A 752 -35.06 -20.67 40.11
N LEU A 753 -34.09 -21.05 39.31
CA LEU A 753 -33.89 -20.48 37.98
C LEU A 753 -34.41 -21.45 36.93
N THR A 754 -35.42 -21.12 36.19
CA THR A 754 -35.93 -21.88 35.07
C THR A 754 -35.13 -21.64 33.80
N LEU A 755 -35.21 -22.52 32.82
CA LEU A 755 -34.55 -22.35 31.51
C LEU A 755 -35.10 -21.10 30.78
N GLU A 756 -36.36 -20.77 30.97
CA GLU A 756 -36.96 -19.59 30.36
C GLU A 756 -36.40 -18.30 30.97
N GLU A 757 -36.19 -18.25 32.26
CA GLU A 757 -35.57 -17.10 32.97
C GLU A 757 -34.09 -16.99 32.62
N ALA A 758 -33.38 -18.13 32.60
CA ALA A 758 -31.95 -18.14 32.14
C ALA A 758 -31.78 -17.61 30.73
N ARG A 759 -32.71 -17.81 29.83
CA ARG A 759 -32.70 -17.27 28.47
C ARG A 759 -32.89 -15.75 28.40
N ARG A 760 -33.43 -15.09 29.46
CA ARG A 760 -33.58 -13.64 29.55
C ARG A 760 -32.29 -12.87 29.75
N LEU A 761 -31.17 -13.54 30.10
CA LEU A 761 -29.81 -12.97 30.00
C LEU A 761 -29.48 -12.40 28.61
N ARG A 762 -30.38 -12.55 27.66
CA ARG A 762 -30.21 -12.17 26.25
C ARG A 762 -30.88 -10.85 25.86
N ARG A 763 -31.67 -10.27 26.71
CA ARG A 763 -32.31 -8.98 26.44
C ARG A 763 -31.71 -7.89 27.32
#